data_05152bac5287185ee1290fc273745f89
#
_entry.id   05152bac5287185ee1290fc273745f89
#
_cell.length_a   1.000
_cell.length_b   1.000
_cell.length_c   1.000
_cell.angle_alpha   90.00
_cell.angle_beta   90.00
_cell.angle_gamma   90.00
#
_symmetry.space_group_name_H-M   'P 1'
#
loop_
_entity.id
_entity.type
_entity.pdbx_description
1 polymer ?
#
loop_
_entity_poly.entity_id
_entity_poly.type
_entity_poly.pdbx_seq_one_letter_code
_entity_poly.pdbx_strand_id
1 'polypeptide(L)'
;MVYIRRVSHALLSLGLLLSANQLAGAASVRSPGHDQQEPPASCRERDNLNSGWRFWRSETNPDGLIYDQRPDLANLTDATTLKSWILPSANRFIRDPTKHHQRPKGHPGSEVPYVQSHFDDSNWEDVTLPHDWAIKGSFYTEPDDVAIIDSRMGRLPVHGVGWYRRKLHVSHEDKGEKLYLEIDGSMSYTMVWLNGELVGGWPFGYNPFRLDLTPYVELGKENQLAIRLDNPRLSSRWYPGGGIYRSVWLSKVATTHVGQYGTFITTKDVSTKLATLDLVVEVENDAKEATEVQVETSVHVYDAKKGQPDKKVADFPRATVKVDAHGKKATRKSVKIKHPKLWGPPPTQTPNLYAAVTKIYNTHGKEIDSYTTQFGIRSVEFTSDDGLLVNGERIQFQGVNEHHDLGSIGAAFNLRAATRKLDALKEMGVNSIRMSHNPPATELLELTDKMGFLVIDEIFDCWKTAKRDNDYHLVWDDWHEPDLRAFIRRDRNHPSIIIWSFGNEVREQRNDSTAPLVFPLKNIILEEDTTRPATVSLSHVRPGTPGAALMDASDILSVNYQGAGISDGPNYVQVRDIASYTPPAYPLFHKVYPGKLLVGSETASSVSSRGTYIFPVTLESAPVNETSGGNATLGHVSAYELYTSDAGSSPDKVFASERANPYVSGGLVWTGWDYLGEPTPYNTSRSSYFGIIDMAGFKKDRFFMYQSQWRPDLPMAHLLPHWTWPDREGKVTPVHVFTSGDEAELFLNKKSLGRKKKGDQHRLRWDDVKYAPGELHVVAYKGGKKWAEDTVRTAGEAAAVRLTADRTEIDADGYDLSFISAEVVDKNGNVVPEASHTIRFSQNGPGEIIATDNGDAASLVSFASLEKKAFSGKALAIVRSTRDSKGAKGGKITVSAEVDGLKEGKVTVGAN
;
A
#
# COMPACT_ATOMS: atom_id res chain seq x y z
N MET A 1 -60.06 35.61 6.38
CA MET A 1 -59.50 36.62 7.31
C MET A 1 -58.09 36.15 7.59
N VAL A 2 -57.13 36.68 6.88
CA VAL A 2 -56.25 37.77 7.23
C VAL A 2 -55.32 37.31 8.39
N TYR A 3 -53.96 37.05 8.19
CA TYR A 3 -52.96 37.95 7.70
C TYR A 3 -51.73 37.22 7.11
N ILE A 4 -51.33 37.64 5.93
CA ILE A 4 -50.05 37.43 5.27
C ILE A 4 -49.07 38.47 5.81
N ARG A 5 -47.83 38.11 6.10
CA ARG A 5 -46.66 38.97 5.77
C ARG A 5 -45.39 38.18 5.60
N ARG A 6 -45.00 38.17 4.39
CA ARG A 6 -43.66 38.29 3.78
C ARG A 6 -42.48 38.50 4.77
N VAL A 7 -41.52 37.61 4.77
CA VAL A 7 -40.11 37.96 4.74
C VAL A 7 -39.46 37.05 3.69
N SER A 8 -39.15 37.65 2.59
CA SER A 8 -38.48 37.02 1.44
C SER A 8 -37.07 37.56 1.36
N HIS A 9 -36.18 36.73 0.86
CA HIS A 9 -34.91 37.05 0.20
C HIS A 9 -33.80 37.70 1.05
N ALA A 10 -33.10 36.91 1.85
CA ALA A 10 -31.73 37.19 2.23
C ALA A 10 -30.92 35.97 2.73
N LEU A 11 -31.24 34.76 2.31
CA LEU A 11 -30.53 33.55 2.81
C LEU A 11 -30.10 32.55 1.73
N LEU A 12 -29.91 33.01 0.48
CA LEU A 12 -29.47 32.13 -0.60
C LEU A 12 -28.09 32.50 -1.21
N SER A 13 -27.35 33.42 -0.57
CA SER A 13 -25.99 33.79 -1.01
C SER A 13 -24.89 33.53 0.00
N LEU A 14 -25.20 32.91 1.16
CA LEU A 14 -24.21 32.54 2.18
C LEU A 14 -23.98 31.04 2.29
N GLY A 15 -24.72 30.21 1.54
CA GLY A 15 -24.61 28.73 1.59
C GLY A 15 -23.58 28.11 0.65
N LEU A 16 -23.04 28.88 -0.27
CA LEU A 16 -22.10 28.39 -1.31
C LEU A 16 -20.62 28.76 -1.06
N LEU A 17 -20.35 29.57 -0.02
CA LEU A 17 -18.99 29.95 0.38
C LEU A 17 -18.48 29.17 1.61
N LEU A 18 -19.33 28.36 2.25
CA LEU A 18 -18.96 27.54 3.42
C LEU A 18 -18.68 26.07 3.09
N SER A 19 -18.97 25.61 1.85
CA SER A 19 -18.64 24.26 1.42
C SER A 19 -17.26 24.11 0.76
N ALA A 20 -16.60 25.22 0.43
CA ALA A 20 -15.24 25.19 -0.14
C ALA A 20 -14.11 25.28 0.90
N ASN A 21 -14.43 25.63 2.15
CA ASN A 21 -13.43 25.78 3.22
C ASN A 21 -13.43 24.64 4.25
N GLN A 22 -14.21 23.57 4.07
CA GLN A 22 -14.17 22.40 4.96
C GLN A 22 -13.40 21.21 4.39
N LEU A 23 -12.82 21.31 3.17
CA LEU A 23 -11.95 20.29 2.59
C LEU A 23 -10.44 20.61 2.71
N ALA A 24 -10.08 21.74 3.32
CA ALA A 24 -8.69 22.13 3.53
C ALA A 24 -8.16 21.89 4.95
N GLY A 25 -8.87 21.08 5.73
CA GLY A 25 -8.46 20.70 7.08
C GLY A 25 -8.05 19.24 7.18
N ALA A 26 -7.18 18.73 6.30
CA ALA A 26 -6.40 17.56 6.62
C ALA A 26 -5.43 17.97 7.72
N ALA A 27 -5.81 17.73 8.98
CA ALA A 27 -4.92 17.87 10.10
C ALA A 27 -3.66 17.06 9.80
N SER A 28 -2.50 17.71 9.75
CA SER A 28 -1.21 17.06 9.72
C SER A 28 -1.19 16.01 10.82
N VAL A 29 -1.14 14.74 10.43
CA VAL A 29 -0.76 13.68 11.36
C VAL A 29 0.72 13.95 11.60
N ARG A 30 1.03 14.64 12.70
CA ARG A 30 2.41 14.84 13.14
C ARG A 30 3.03 13.44 13.22
N SER A 31 4.11 13.21 12.50
CA SER A 31 5.12 12.25 12.93
C SER A 31 5.42 12.57 14.40
N PRO A 32 5.64 11.60 15.29
CA PRO A 32 6.04 11.89 16.65
C PRO A 32 7.42 12.56 16.63
N GLY A 33 7.42 13.86 16.40
CA GLY A 33 8.52 14.78 16.50
C GLY A 33 8.39 15.45 17.84
N HIS A 34 9.42 15.34 18.62
CA HIS A 34 9.67 15.90 19.93
C HIS A 34 8.98 17.24 20.21
N ASP A 35 7.83 17.21 20.90
CA ASP A 35 7.48 18.26 21.84
C ASP A 35 7.79 17.71 23.24
N GLN A 36 8.78 18.33 23.87
CA GLN A 36 9.28 17.97 25.21
C GLN A 36 8.21 18.27 26.25
N GLN A 37 7.32 17.34 26.50
CA GLN A 37 6.88 16.98 27.83
C GLN A 37 7.34 15.54 28.00
N GLU A 38 8.35 15.32 28.83
CA GLU A 38 8.76 13.99 29.25
C GLU A 38 7.50 13.24 29.70
N PRO A 39 7.07 12.19 28.97
CA PRO A 39 6.15 11.24 29.56
C PRO A 39 6.88 10.67 30.78
N PRO A 40 6.16 10.28 31.86
CA PRO A 40 6.77 9.61 32.99
C PRO A 40 7.58 8.45 32.42
N ALA A 41 8.84 8.35 32.81
CA ALA A 41 9.82 7.42 32.26
C ALA A 41 9.16 6.06 32.03
N SER A 42 8.91 5.73 30.78
CA SER A 42 8.38 4.44 30.37
C SER A 42 9.47 3.43 30.68
N CYS A 43 9.13 2.36 31.42
CA CYS A 43 10.09 1.27 31.66
C CYS A 43 10.46 0.50 30.41
N ARG A 44 9.81 0.81 29.27
CA ARG A 44 10.11 0.34 27.93
C ARG A 44 10.48 1.56 27.08
N GLU A 45 11.65 1.53 26.47
CA GLU A 45 12.08 2.54 25.50
C GLU A 45 12.08 1.94 24.10
N ARG A 46 11.75 2.74 23.10
CA ARG A 46 11.82 2.36 21.67
C ARG A 46 12.38 3.53 20.88
N ASP A 47 13.68 3.50 20.69
CA ASP A 47 14.43 4.55 20.02
C ASP A 47 14.42 4.38 18.51
N ASN A 48 14.07 5.43 17.78
CA ASN A 48 14.13 5.44 16.32
C ASN A 48 15.59 5.54 15.86
N LEU A 49 16.02 4.56 15.08
CA LEU A 49 17.38 4.49 14.54
C LEU A 49 17.47 4.92 13.07
N ASN A 50 16.52 5.63 12.51
CA ASN A 50 16.48 5.95 11.08
C ASN A 50 17.60 6.90 10.61
N SER A 51 18.25 7.66 11.48
CA SER A 51 19.33 8.59 11.11
C SER A 51 20.73 8.05 11.43
N GLY A 52 21.74 8.60 10.78
CA GLY A 52 23.16 8.35 11.08
C GLY A 52 23.68 7.02 10.49
N TRP A 53 23.20 6.66 9.33
CA TRP A 53 23.67 5.49 8.59
C TRP A 53 24.66 5.86 7.51
N ARG A 54 25.67 5.01 7.33
CA ARG A 54 26.55 4.93 6.17
C ARG A 54 26.11 3.78 5.28
N PHE A 55 26.06 4.00 3.97
CA PHE A 55 25.59 3.03 2.99
C PHE A 55 26.57 2.86 1.84
N TRP A 56 26.74 1.62 1.42
CA TRP A 56 27.51 1.25 0.23
C TRP A 56 26.89 0.03 -0.44
N ARG A 57 26.95 -0.04 -1.77
CA ARG A 57 26.34 -1.10 -2.57
C ARG A 57 27.27 -1.61 -3.66
N SER A 58 27.19 -2.91 -3.93
CA SER A 58 27.77 -3.57 -5.10
C SER A 58 26.68 -4.33 -5.88
N GLU A 59 26.80 -4.38 -7.20
CA GLU A 59 25.93 -5.20 -8.04
C GLU A 59 26.32 -6.68 -8.07
N THR A 60 27.52 -6.99 -7.60
CA THR A 60 28.04 -8.34 -7.42
C THR A 60 28.18 -8.64 -5.95
N ASN A 61 28.49 -9.91 -5.60
CA ASN A 61 28.82 -10.29 -4.23
C ASN A 61 30.25 -9.84 -3.90
N PRO A 62 30.46 -8.84 -3.01
CA PRO A 62 31.80 -8.27 -2.76
C PRO A 62 32.55 -8.94 -1.60
N ASP A 63 31.91 -9.81 -0.84
CA ASP A 63 32.36 -10.28 0.46
C ASP A 63 32.37 -11.81 0.59
N GLY A 64 31.88 -12.53 -0.42
CA GLY A 64 31.84 -14.00 -0.40
C GLY A 64 30.82 -14.60 0.58
N LEU A 65 29.95 -13.78 1.19
CA LEU A 65 28.90 -14.25 2.08
C LEU A 65 27.59 -14.48 1.32
N ILE A 66 26.90 -15.58 1.64
CA ILE A 66 25.58 -15.87 1.10
C ILE A 66 24.66 -16.41 2.21
N TYR A 67 23.35 -16.19 2.08
CA TYR A 67 22.40 -16.87 2.97
C TYR A 67 22.39 -18.38 2.70
N ASP A 68 22.10 -18.78 1.48
CA ASP A 68 22.11 -20.16 0.97
C ASP A 68 22.40 -20.14 -0.53
N GLN A 69 22.65 -21.30 -1.12
CA GLN A 69 22.81 -21.44 -2.57
C GLN A 69 21.50 -21.12 -3.29
N ARG A 70 21.61 -20.42 -4.40
CA ARG A 70 20.48 -20.09 -5.25
C ARG A 70 20.93 -19.94 -6.72
N PRO A 71 19.99 -19.99 -7.70
CA PRO A 71 20.33 -20.05 -9.12
C PRO A 71 21.25 -18.95 -9.63
N ASP A 72 21.09 -17.71 -9.17
CA ASP A 72 21.93 -16.57 -9.59
C ASP A 72 23.35 -16.57 -9.00
N LEU A 73 23.60 -17.42 -8.01
CA LEU A 73 24.90 -17.59 -7.34
C LEU A 73 25.62 -18.89 -7.74
N ALA A 74 25.13 -19.63 -8.75
CA ALA A 74 25.66 -20.95 -9.12
C ALA A 74 27.16 -20.94 -9.48
N ASN A 75 27.71 -19.79 -9.91
CA ASN A 75 29.12 -19.63 -10.24
C ASN A 75 29.99 -19.19 -9.05
N LEU A 76 29.41 -19.00 -7.87
CA LEU A 76 30.13 -18.58 -6.67
C LEU A 76 30.52 -19.80 -5.85
N THR A 77 31.72 -20.38 -6.13
CA THR A 77 32.15 -21.68 -5.59
C THR A 77 32.68 -21.61 -4.17
N ASP A 78 33.27 -20.48 -3.75
CA ASP A 78 33.99 -20.34 -2.46
C ASP A 78 33.20 -19.49 -1.44
N ALA A 79 31.85 -19.40 -1.57
CA ALA A 79 31.05 -18.60 -0.68
C ALA A 79 30.84 -19.25 0.69
N THR A 80 30.87 -18.42 1.72
CA THR A 80 30.50 -18.79 3.10
C THR A 80 28.99 -18.71 3.27
N THR A 81 28.33 -19.86 3.50
CA THR A 81 26.89 -19.97 3.71
C THR A 81 26.53 -19.69 5.17
N LEU A 82 25.61 -18.75 5.41
CA LEU A 82 25.22 -18.27 6.74
C LEU A 82 23.90 -18.81 7.27
N LYS A 83 23.15 -19.57 6.47
CA LYS A 83 21.81 -20.09 6.79
C LYS A 83 21.69 -20.67 8.20
N SER A 84 22.61 -21.56 8.60
CA SER A 84 22.55 -22.22 9.91
C SER A 84 22.67 -21.26 11.10
N TRP A 85 23.30 -20.09 10.94
CA TRP A 85 23.39 -19.05 11.98
C TRP A 85 22.22 -18.09 11.96
N ILE A 86 21.49 -18.00 10.85
CA ILE A 86 20.33 -17.12 10.66
C ILE A 86 19.03 -17.80 11.10
N LEU A 87 18.86 -19.09 10.80
CA LEU A 87 17.65 -19.87 11.14
C LEU A 87 17.20 -19.76 12.61
N PRO A 88 18.08 -19.71 13.62
CA PRO A 88 17.67 -19.56 15.02
C PRO A 88 16.87 -18.27 15.30
N SER A 89 16.98 -17.24 14.47
CA SER A 89 16.16 -16.03 14.57
C SER A 89 14.65 -16.32 14.42
N ALA A 90 14.30 -17.40 13.72
CA ALA A 90 12.93 -17.85 13.48
C ALA A 90 12.29 -18.59 14.67
N ASN A 91 13.09 -19.15 15.59
CA ASN A 91 12.62 -20.08 16.63
C ASN A 91 11.44 -19.56 17.47
N ARG A 92 11.39 -18.24 17.66
CA ARG A 92 10.29 -17.58 18.38
C ARG A 92 8.92 -17.83 17.76
N PHE A 93 8.87 -18.04 16.45
CA PHE A 93 7.66 -18.24 15.66
C PHE A 93 7.50 -19.69 15.17
N ILE A 94 8.34 -20.61 15.62
CA ILE A 94 8.18 -22.05 15.42
C ILE A 94 7.49 -22.62 16.66
N ARG A 95 6.30 -23.18 16.50
CA ARG A 95 5.50 -23.65 17.62
C ARG A 95 6.06 -24.91 18.30
N ASP A 96 6.58 -25.81 17.48
CA ASP A 96 7.14 -27.07 17.96
C ASP A 96 8.62 -26.91 18.38
N PRO A 97 8.95 -26.95 19.69
CA PRO A 97 10.33 -26.78 20.13
C PRO A 97 11.31 -27.83 19.58
N THR A 98 10.82 -29.00 19.16
CA THR A 98 11.66 -30.03 18.55
C THR A 98 12.18 -29.67 17.17
N LYS A 99 11.54 -28.66 16.52
CA LYS A 99 11.94 -28.10 15.24
C LYS A 99 12.80 -26.85 15.38
N HIS A 100 13.11 -26.42 16.61
CA HIS A 100 13.96 -25.25 16.83
C HIS A 100 15.38 -25.49 16.32
N HIS A 101 15.88 -24.52 15.59
CA HIS A 101 17.24 -24.52 15.04
C HIS A 101 18.26 -24.22 16.14
N GLN A 102 19.32 -24.98 16.15
CA GLN A 102 20.45 -24.74 17.07
C GLN A 102 21.51 -23.88 16.39
N ARG A 103 21.95 -22.83 17.07
CA ARG A 103 22.98 -21.95 16.55
C ARG A 103 24.35 -22.66 16.57
N PRO A 104 25.06 -22.76 15.44
CA PRO A 104 26.45 -23.23 15.41
C PRO A 104 27.36 -22.31 16.20
N LYS A 105 28.53 -22.82 16.58
CA LYS A 105 29.58 -21.99 17.19
C LYS A 105 30.23 -21.07 16.17
N GLY A 106 30.77 -19.94 16.65
CA GLY A 106 31.49 -18.97 15.84
C GLY A 106 30.64 -17.88 15.25
N HIS A 107 31.28 -16.90 14.62
CA HIS A 107 30.69 -15.70 14.03
C HIS A 107 31.22 -15.55 12.60
N PRO A 108 30.69 -16.33 11.63
CA PRO A 108 31.14 -16.25 10.24
C PRO A 108 30.91 -14.83 9.71
N GLY A 109 31.81 -14.41 8.81
CA GLY A 109 31.82 -13.05 8.26
C GLY A 109 32.50 -12.02 9.16
N SER A 110 33.03 -12.44 10.34
CA SER A 110 33.79 -11.54 11.21
C SER A 110 35.07 -11.03 10.55
N GLU A 111 35.61 -11.73 9.56
CA GLU A 111 36.76 -11.34 8.74
C GLU A 111 36.46 -10.26 7.71
N VAL A 112 35.20 -10.03 7.40
CA VAL A 112 34.76 -8.98 6.43
C VAL A 112 35.05 -7.60 7.01
N PRO A 113 35.78 -6.72 6.31
CA PRO A 113 36.12 -5.39 6.83
C PRO A 113 34.93 -4.57 7.28
N TYR A 114 33.82 -4.70 6.60
CA TYR A 114 32.60 -3.88 6.82
C TYR A 114 31.93 -4.12 8.18
N VAL A 115 32.20 -5.22 8.86
CA VAL A 115 31.64 -5.51 10.19
C VAL A 115 32.56 -5.00 11.32
N GLN A 116 33.76 -4.58 10.99
CA GLN A 116 34.80 -4.20 11.97
C GLN A 116 34.63 -2.74 12.43
N SER A 117 34.82 -2.47 13.71
CA SER A 117 34.68 -1.14 14.29
C SER A 117 35.68 -0.11 13.77
N HIS A 118 36.89 -0.58 13.36
CA HIS A 118 37.97 0.26 12.85
C HIS A 118 37.91 0.48 11.34
N PHE A 119 36.97 -0.09 10.62
CA PHE A 119 36.78 0.16 9.18
C PHE A 119 36.40 1.59 8.92
N ASP A 120 37.13 2.24 7.99
CA ASP A 120 36.84 3.61 7.55
C ASP A 120 35.72 3.62 6.50
N ASP A 121 34.54 4.06 6.91
CA ASP A 121 33.36 4.22 6.07
C ASP A 121 33.09 5.67 5.68
N SER A 122 34.09 6.56 5.82
CA SER A 122 33.95 8.00 5.51
C SER A 122 33.58 8.30 4.06
N ASN A 123 33.95 7.40 3.14
CA ASN A 123 33.60 7.48 1.71
C ASN A 123 32.24 6.87 1.35
N TRP A 124 31.55 6.27 2.33
CA TRP A 124 30.20 5.73 2.11
C TRP A 124 29.15 6.85 2.09
N GLU A 125 28.04 6.61 1.41
CA GLU A 125 26.93 7.57 1.35
C GLU A 125 26.27 7.74 2.73
N ASP A 126 26.03 8.99 3.13
CA ASP A 126 25.17 9.30 4.27
C ASP A 126 23.70 9.08 3.88
N VAL A 127 23.02 8.18 4.55
CA VAL A 127 21.61 7.89 4.29
C VAL A 127 20.76 7.98 5.56
N THR A 128 19.51 8.31 5.34
CA THR A 128 18.46 8.28 6.36
C THR A 128 17.41 7.26 5.94
N LEU A 129 17.02 6.40 6.87
CA LEU A 129 15.94 5.41 6.64
C LEU A 129 14.56 6.07 6.80
N PRO A 130 13.55 5.54 6.12
CA PRO A 130 13.55 4.47 5.12
C PRO A 130 14.35 4.84 3.87
N HIS A 131 15.07 3.88 3.29
CA HIS A 131 15.94 4.08 2.15
C HIS A 131 15.73 3.01 1.08
N ASP A 132 15.53 3.45 -0.16
CA ASP A 132 15.47 2.61 -1.35
C ASP A 132 16.62 3.01 -2.28
N TRP A 133 17.64 2.17 -2.38
CA TRP A 133 18.85 2.48 -3.13
C TRP A 133 18.66 2.54 -4.64
N ALA A 134 17.58 1.95 -5.15
CA ALA A 134 17.37 1.84 -6.59
C ALA A 134 16.62 3.02 -7.20
N ILE A 135 15.75 3.68 -6.43
CA ILE A 135 14.77 4.62 -6.97
C ILE A 135 15.38 5.87 -7.62
N LYS A 136 16.56 6.30 -7.17
CA LYS A 136 17.31 7.43 -7.75
C LYS A 136 18.16 7.04 -8.95
N GLY A 137 18.27 5.75 -9.25
CA GLY A 137 19.08 5.22 -10.34
C GLY A 137 18.51 5.53 -11.73
N SER A 138 19.32 5.22 -12.73
CA SER A 138 18.88 5.23 -14.12
C SER A 138 18.12 3.94 -14.44
N PHE A 139 17.09 4.06 -15.29
CA PHE A 139 16.43 2.87 -15.82
C PHE A 139 17.33 2.14 -16.81
N TYR A 140 17.34 0.83 -16.75
CA TYR A 140 17.98 0.00 -17.74
C TYR A 140 17.20 0.08 -19.07
N THR A 141 17.91 0.41 -20.15
CA THR A 141 17.34 0.59 -21.49
C THR A 141 17.75 -0.51 -22.46
N GLU A 142 18.94 -1.08 -22.29
CA GLU A 142 19.47 -2.07 -23.20
C GLU A 142 18.74 -3.42 -23.05
N PRO A 143 18.41 -4.10 -24.15
CA PRO A 143 17.66 -5.36 -24.11
C PRO A 143 18.35 -6.46 -23.28
N ASP A 144 19.66 -6.57 -23.35
CA ASP A 144 20.42 -7.59 -22.62
C ASP A 144 20.38 -7.35 -21.11
N ASP A 145 20.50 -6.09 -20.65
CA ASP A 145 20.35 -5.73 -19.25
C ASP A 145 18.94 -6.02 -18.76
N VAL A 146 17.92 -5.68 -19.55
CA VAL A 146 16.51 -5.92 -19.20
C VAL A 146 16.20 -7.41 -19.11
N ALA A 147 16.80 -8.25 -19.96
CA ALA A 147 16.62 -9.70 -19.89
C ALA A 147 17.20 -10.30 -18.61
N ILE A 148 18.29 -9.73 -18.09
CA ILE A 148 18.95 -10.19 -16.87
C ILE A 148 18.18 -9.77 -15.60
N ILE A 149 17.66 -8.54 -15.57
CA ILE A 149 17.02 -7.98 -14.37
C ILE A 149 15.50 -8.19 -14.33
N ASP A 150 14.90 -8.55 -15.43
CA ASP A 150 13.46 -8.64 -15.67
C ASP A 150 12.73 -7.25 -15.61
N SER A 151 12.14 -6.86 -16.73
CA SER A 151 11.33 -5.62 -16.82
C SER A 151 10.21 -5.57 -15.77
N ARG A 152 9.73 -6.71 -15.30
CA ARG A 152 8.71 -6.85 -14.26
C ARG A 152 9.13 -6.27 -12.91
N MET A 153 10.44 -6.20 -12.63
CA MET A 153 10.98 -5.57 -11.41
C MET A 153 11.22 -4.05 -11.56
N GLY A 154 10.64 -3.40 -12.58
CA GLY A 154 10.63 -1.94 -12.73
C GLY A 154 11.82 -1.35 -13.44
N ARG A 155 12.74 -2.15 -14.02
CA ARG A 155 13.91 -1.71 -14.80
C ARG A 155 14.89 -0.82 -14.04
N LEU A 156 14.86 -0.83 -12.71
CA LEU A 156 15.77 -0.08 -11.84
C LEU A 156 16.84 -1.00 -11.23
N PRO A 157 17.99 -0.46 -10.77
CA PRO A 157 19.10 -1.25 -10.23
C PRO A 157 18.80 -1.79 -8.83
N VAL A 158 17.76 -2.62 -8.70
CA VAL A 158 17.28 -3.17 -7.41
C VAL A 158 18.17 -4.28 -6.87
N HIS A 159 18.81 -5.06 -7.75
CA HIS A 159 19.63 -6.22 -7.37
C HIS A 159 21.00 -5.81 -6.82
N GLY A 160 21.60 -6.70 -6.05
CA GLY A 160 22.95 -6.57 -5.52
C GLY A 160 23.04 -6.65 -4.01
N VAL A 161 24.24 -6.45 -3.50
CA VAL A 161 24.54 -6.48 -2.07
C VAL A 161 24.71 -5.07 -1.54
N GLY A 162 23.92 -4.71 -0.53
CA GLY A 162 23.98 -3.44 0.17
C GLY A 162 24.48 -3.61 1.60
N TRP A 163 25.38 -2.76 2.02
CA TRP A 163 25.90 -2.68 3.39
C TRP A 163 25.48 -1.36 4.02
N TYR A 164 24.92 -1.45 5.24
CA TYR A 164 24.59 -0.33 6.09
C TYR A 164 25.42 -0.41 7.37
N ARG A 165 25.99 0.71 7.78
CA ARG A 165 26.78 0.81 9.02
C ARG A 165 26.24 1.96 9.87
N ARG A 166 26.22 1.76 11.19
CA ARG A 166 25.82 2.78 12.15
C ARG A 166 26.52 2.57 13.46
N LYS A 167 26.97 3.69 14.08
CA LYS A 167 27.44 3.70 15.45
C LYS A 167 26.23 3.72 16.39
N LEU A 168 26.26 2.83 17.39
CA LEU A 168 25.22 2.68 18.39
C LEU A 168 25.84 2.90 19.79
N HIS A 169 25.41 3.96 20.47
CA HIS A 169 25.78 4.19 21.86
C HIS A 169 24.76 3.52 22.78
N VAL A 170 25.23 2.65 23.68
CA VAL A 170 24.41 1.99 24.70
C VAL A 170 24.93 2.39 26.08
N SER A 171 24.07 2.96 26.91
CA SER A 171 24.45 3.50 28.23
C SER A 171 24.84 2.40 29.22
N HIS A 172 25.67 2.72 30.20
CA HIS A 172 25.86 1.87 31.37
C HIS A 172 24.59 1.69 32.21
N GLU A 173 23.63 2.62 32.10
CA GLU A 173 22.34 2.58 32.79
C GLU A 173 21.42 1.49 32.24
N ASP A 174 21.62 1.08 30.98
CA ASP A 174 20.89 -0.03 30.33
C ASP A 174 21.32 -1.41 30.86
N LYS A 175 22.21 -1.45 31.87
CA LYS A 175 22.69 -2.69 32.45
C LYS A 175 21.55 -3.48 33.11
N GLY A 176 21.34 -4.72 32.62
CA GLY A 176 20.30 -5.62 33.12
C GLY A 176 18.99 -5.54 32.31
N GLU A 177 18.93 -4.68 31.30
CA GLU A 177 17.84 -4.67 30.34
C GLU A 177 18.10 -5.59 29.15
N LYS A 178 17.05 -5.94 28.45
CA LYS A 178 17.12 -6.60 27.14
C LYS A 178 17.10 -5.55 26.05
N LEU A 179 18.00 -5.70 25.11
CA LEU A 179 18.19 -4.78 23.98
C LEU A 179 17.86 -5.50 22.68
N TYR A 180 16.87 -5.00 21.97
CA TYR A 180 16.42 -5.59 20.72
C TYR A 180 16.55 -4.63 19.55
N LEU A 181 17.16 -5.10 18.46
CA LEU A 181 17.06 -4.44 17.16
C LEU A 181 15.78 -4.90 16.47
N GLU A 182 14.91 -3.97 16.10
CA GLU A 182 13.71 -4.23 15.31
C GLU A 182 13.88 -3.60 13.93
N ILE A 183 13.63 -4.37 12.87
CA ILE A 183 13.65 -3.91 11.48
C ILE A 183 12.28 -4.18 10.88
N ASP A 184 11.58 -3.11 10.49
CA ASP A 184 10.19 -3.20 10.02
C ASP A 184 10.08 -3.71 8.57
N GLY A 185 11.19 -3.66 7.81
CA GLY A 185 11.28 -4.22 6.46
C GLY A 185 12.59 -3.86 5.78
N SER A 186 13.22 -4.85 5.16
CA SER A 186 14.51 -4.71 4.47
C SER A 186 14.65 -5.74 3.34
N MET A 187 14.91 -5.29 2.12
CA MET A 187 14.87 -6.09 0.90
C MET A 187 16.29 -6.43 0.45
N SER A 188 16.72 -7.67 0.60
CA SER A 188 16.19 -8.87 1.29
C SER A 188 17.35 -9.66 1.91
N TYR A 189 17.15 -10.90 2.36
CA TYR A 189 18.21 -11.75 2.98
C TYR A 189 19.05 -10.98 3.99
N THR A 190 18.40 -10.30 4.93
CA THR A 190 19.04 -9.43 5.91
C THR A 190 19.90 -10.21 6.88
N MET A 191 21.13 -9.77 7.10
CA MET A 191 22.11 -10.32 8.03
C MET A 191 22.68 -9.19 8.85
N VAL A 192 22.81 -9.39 10.17
CA VAL A 192 23.15 -8.34 11.14
C VAL A 192 24.34 -8.76 11.97
N TRP A 193 25.36 -7.89 12.06
CA TRP A 193 26.51 -8.00 12.96
C TRP A 193 26.52 -6.83 13.95
N LEU A 194 26.95 -7.12 15.16
CA LEU A 194 27.28 -6.11 16.17
C LEU A 194 28.71 -6.37 16.67
N ASN A 195 29.57 -5.35 16.61
CA ASN A 195 30.99 -5.44 17.03
C ASN A 195 31.78 -6.57 16.34
N GLY A 196 31.46 -6.88 15.08
CA GLY A 196 32.07 -7.98 14.33
C GLY A 196 31.45 -9.35 14.56
N GLU A 197 30.51 -9.50 15.47
CA GLU A 197 29.84 -10.76 15.77
C GLU A 197 28.49 -10.85 15.05
N LEU A 198 28.25 -11.97 14.33
CA LEU A 198 26.99 -12.21 13.64
C LEU A 198 25.87 -12.41 14.67
N VAL A 199 24.87 -11.52 14.67
CA VAL A 199 23.72 -11.60 15.58
C VAL A 199 22.66 -12.55 15.04
N GLY A 200 22.26 -12.38 13.79
CA GLY A 200 21.19 -13.15 13.14
C GLY A 200 20.73 -12.47 11.85
N GLY A 201 19.50 -12.72 11.45
CA GLY A 201 18.92 -12.12 10.26
C GLY A 201 17.55 -12.69 9.89
N TRP A 202 17.04 -12.26 8.72
CA TRP A 202 15.75 -12.67 8.18
C TRP A 202 15.74 -12.56 6.66
N PRO A 203 15.39 -13.62 5.90
CA PRO A 203 15.46 -13.59 4.44
C PRO A 203 14.26 -12.92 3.76
N PHE A 204 13.04 -13.02 4.32
CA PHE A 204 11.83 -12.47 3.72
C PHE A 204 11.75 -10.97 3.96
N GLY A 205 11.95 -10.19 2.91
CA GLY A 205 12.13 -8.73 3.01
C GLY A 205 10.90 -7.94 3.43
N TYR A 206 9.71 -8.53 3.43
CA TYR A 206 8.46 -7.83 3.74
C TYR A 206 8.01 -7.95 5.20
N ASN A 207 8.47 -8.98 5.92
CA ASN A 207 8.15 -9.15 7.33
C ASN A 207 9.09 -8.35 8.23
N PRO A 208 8.57 -7.72 9.29
CA PRO A 208 9.41 -7.21 10.36
C PRO A 208 9.96 -8.34 11.22
N PHE A 209 11.14 -8.12 11.76
CA PHE A 209 11.78 -9.06 12.66
C PHE A 209 12.54 -8.35 13.79
N ARG A 210 12.84 -9.10 14.84
CA ARG A 210 13.54 -8.61 16.03
C ARG A 210 14.72 -9.52 16.37
N LEU A 211 15.88 -8.92 16.64
CA LEU A 211 17.10 -9.63 17.05
C LEU A 211 17.54 -9.17 18.44
N ASP A 212 17.98 -10.11 19.28
CA ASP A 212 18.51 -9.82 20.61
C ASP A 212 19.97 -9.37 20.50
N LEU A 213 20.22 -8.10 20.78
CA LEU A 213 21.56 -7.51 20.81
C LEU A 213 22.26 -7.67 22.16
N THR A 214 21.53 -8.01 23.22
CA THR A 214 22.04 -8.02 24.60
C THR A 214 23.34 -8.79 24.78
N PRO A 215 23.56 -9.98 24.14
CA PRO A 215 24.81 -10.73 24.29
C PRO A 215 26.02 -10.08 23.62
N TYR A 216 25.82 -9.13 22.71
CA TYR A 216 26.86 -8.59 21.81
C TYR A 216 27.22 -7.14 22.13
N VAL A 217 26.44 -6.49 23.00
CA VAL A 217 26.61 -5.05 23.32
C VAL A 217 27.72 -4.83 24.33
N GLU A 218 28.54 -3.83 24.09
CA GLU A 218 29.48 -3.25 25.06
C GLU A 218 28.86 -1.99 25.68
N LEU A 219 28.46 -2.10 26.95
CA LEU A 219 27.84 -1.00 27.69
C LEU A 219 28.81 0.16 27.92
N GLY A 220 28.34 1.39 27.83
CA GLY A 220 29.09 2.62 28.01
C GLY A 220 30.10 2.89 26.89
N LYS A 221 30.02 2.14 25.80
CA LYS A 221 30.87 2.31 24.63
C LYS A 221 30.05 2.54 23.37
N GLU A 222 30.73 2.95 22.32
CA GLU A 222 30.23 2.98 20.97
C GLU A 222 30.31 1.56 20.39
N ASN A 223 29.18 1.02 19.92
CA ASN A 223 29.07 -0.27 19.30
C ASN A 223 28.91 -0.10 17.78
N GLN A 224 29.57 -0.96 16.99
CA GLN A 224 29.44 -0.94 15.54
C GLN A 224 28.35 -1.90 15.09
N LEU A 225 27.24 -1.37 14.63
CA LEU A 225 26.17 -2.12 13.95
C LEU A 225 26.46 -2.15 12.44
N ALA A 226 26.44 -3.34 11.85
CA ALA A 226 26.57 -3.56 10.41
C ALA A 226 25.43 -4.47 9.92
N ILE A 227 24.78 -4.07 8.85
CA ILE A 227 23.65 -4.79 8.24
C ILE A 227 23.98 -5.03 6.77
N ARG A 228 23.93 -6.29 6.35
CA ARG A 228 24.06 -6.72 4.96
C ARG A 228 22.70 -7.13 4.41
N LEU A 229 22.39 -6.63 3.24
CA LEU A 229 21.23 -7.05 2.45
C LEU A 229 21.71 -7.68 1.15
N ASP A 230 21.00 -8.68 0.68
CA ASP A 230 21.26 -9.32 -0.60
C ASP A 230 19.94 -9.40 -1.37
N ASN A 231 19.78 -8.56 -2.37
CA ASN A 231 18.57 -8.50 -3.17
C ASN A 231 18.81 -9.20 -4.52
N PRO A 232 18.26 -10.41 -4.73
CA PRO A 232 18.58 -11.18 -5.92
C PRO A 232 17.84 -10.68 -7.17
N ARG A 233 18.41 -10.97 -8.33
CA ARG A 233 17.74 -10.85 -9.63
C ARG A 233 16.56 -11.82 -9.71
N LEU A 234 15.56 -11.50 -10.53
CA LEU A 234 14.42 -12.41 -10.78
C LEU A 234 13.72 -12.89 -9.50
N SER A 235 13.64 -12.04 -8.49
CA SER A 235 13.07 -12.36 -7.18
C SER A 235 11.61 -11.95 -7.02
N SER A 236 11.10 -11.10 -7.92
CA SER A 236 9.75 -10.54 -7.82
C SER A 236 9.08 -10.40 -9.18
N ARG A 237 7.74 -10.21 -9.19
CA ARG A 237 6.94 -9.90 -10.37
C ARG A 237 6.59 -8.42 -10.48
N TRP A 238 6.91 -7.63 -9.46
CA TRP A 238 6.77 -6.17 -9.37
C TRP A 238 8.04 -5.59 -8.78
N TYR A 239 8.14 -4.27 -8.70
CA TYR A 239 9.26 -3.58 -8.09
C TYR A 239 9.35 -3.89 -6.59
N PRO A 240 10.37 -4.60 -6.12
CA PRO A 240 10.49 -4.92 -4.70
C PRO A 240 11.12 -3.77 -3.91
N GLY A 241 11.76 -2.81 -4.58
CA GLY A 241 12.71 -1.89 -3.97
C GLY A 241 14.03 -2.55 -3.60
N GLY A 242 14.91 -1.81 -2.95
CA GLY A 242 16.19 -2.31 -2.44
C GLY A 242 16.64 -1.51 -1.23
N GLY A 243 17.06 -2.17 -0.17
CA GLY A 243 17.53 -1.49 1.04
C GLY A 243 16.67 -1.69 2.27
N ILE A 244 16.97 -0.93 3.31
CA ILE A 244 16.15 -0.86 4.53
C ILE A 244 15.04 0.16 4.26
N TYR A 245 13.93 -0.32 3.69
CA TYR A 245 12.87 0.54 3.14
C TYR A 245 11.73 0.84 4.13
N ARG A 246 11.85 0.36 5.38
CA ARG A 246 11.00 0.71 6.53
C ARG A 246 11.87 1.09 7.73
N SER A 247 11.24 1.48 8.84
CA SER A 247 11.95 1.97 10.02
C SER A 247 12.79 0.90 10.73
N VAL A 248 13.82 1.38 11.43
CA VAL A 248 14.66 0.58 12.35
C VAL A 248 14.59 1.18 13.75
N TRP A 249 14.50 0.31 14.76
CA TRP A 249 14.33 0.70 16.15
C TRP A 249 15.27 -0.07 17.08
N LEU A 250 15.67 0.57 18.16
CA LEU A 250 16.25 -0.08 19.33
C LEU A 250 15.21 -0.10 20.43
N SER A 251 14.79 -1.30 20.83
CA SER A 251 13.87 -1.48 21.96
C SER A 251 14.64 -1.94 23.18
N LYS A 252 14.45 -1.22 24.31
CA LYS A 252 14.99 -1.55 25.61
C LYS A 252 13.85 -1.95 26.54
N VAL A 253 13.97 -3.08 27.18
CA VAL A 253 12.92 -3.62 28.06
C VAL A 253 13.53 -4.33 29.25
N ALA A 254 12.80 -4.39 30.36
CA ALA A 254 13.19 -5.20 31.51
C ALA A 254 13.31 -6.68 31.12
N THR A 255 14.06 -7.47 31.87
CA THR A 255 14.17 -8.93 31.68
C THR A 255 12.80 -9.63 31.77
N THR A 256 11.85 -9.04 32.48
CA THR A 256 10.45 -9.53 32.49
C THR A 256 9.56 -8.45 31.89
N HIS A 257 8.93 -8.76 30.77
CA HIS A 257 8.21 -7.78 29.96
C HIS A 257 7.05 -8.41 29.17
N VAL A 258 6.19 -7.58 28.58
CA VAL A 258 5.22 -8.04 27.56
C VAL A 258 5.99 -8.50 26.32
N GLY A 259 5.75 -9.74 25.91
CA GLY A 259 6.45 -10.33 24.76
C GLY A 259 6.23 -9.59 23.43
N GLN A 260 7.05 -9.88 22.44
CA GLN A 260 6.86 -9.35 21.09
C GLN A 260 5.48 -9.76 20.54
N TYR A 261 4.65 -8.77 20.14
CA TYR A 261 3.25 -9.00 19.74
C TYR A 261 2.44 -9.77 20.81
N GLY A 262 2.83 -9.60 22.08
CA GLY A 262 2.34 -10.39 23.21
C GLY A 262 0.94 -10.04 23.68
N THR A 263 0.25 -9.10 23.05
CA THR A 263 -1.14 -8.75 23.35
C THR A 263 -2.07 -9.15 22.21
N PHE A 264 -3.24 -9.66 22.57
CA PHE A 264 -4.31 -9.94 21.60
C PHE A 264 -5.67 -9.58 22.21
N ILE A 265 -6.40 -8.69 21.54
CA ILE A 265 -7.70 -8.19 21.98
C ILE A 265 -8.75 -8.62 20.97
N THR A 266 -9.79 -9.29 21.48
CA THR A 266 -10.93 -9.69 20.65
C THR A 266 -12.22 -9.13 21.21
N THR A 267 -13.24 -8.94 20.38
CA THR A 267 -14.52 -8.38 20.74
C THR A 267 -15.64 -9.41 20.56
N LYS A 268 -16.54 -9.52 21.54
CA LYS A 268 -17.70 -10.42 21.54
C LYS A 268 -18.95 -9.66 21.97
N ASP A 269 -20.10 -10.21 21.64
CA ASP A 269 -21.43 -9.70 22.02
C ASP A 269 -21.55 -8.20 21.72
N VAL A 270 -21.08 -7.80 20.53
CA VAL A 270 -20.94 -6.38 20.17
C VAL A 270 -22.29 -5.78 19.83
N SER A 271 -22.60 -4.70 20.51
CA SER A 271 -23.75 -3.83 20.22
C SER A 271 -23.46 -2.39 20.62
N THR A 272 -24.31 -1.44 20.24
CA THR A 272 -24.19 -0.05 20.70
C THR A 272 -24.44 0.12 22.21
N LYS A 273 -25.00 -0.90 22.89
CA LYS A 273 -25.26 -0.88 24.33
C LYS A 273 -24.14 -1.52 25.14
N LEU A 274 -23.54 -2.58 24.60
CA LEU A 274 -22.57 -3.38 25.32
C LEU A 274 -21.63 -4.09 24.35
N ALA A 275 -20.36 -4.23 24.73
CA ALA A 275 -19.41 -5.14 24.09
C ALA A 275 -18.58 -5.84 25.18
N THR A 276 -18.18 -7.07 24.91
CA THR A 276 -17.25 -7.83 25.74
C THR A 276 -15.89 -7.82 25.06
N LEU A 277 -14.84 -7.39 25.77
CA LEU A 277 -13.45 -7.48 25.34
C LEU A 277 -12.78 -8.66 26.03
N ASP A 278 -12.16 -9.53 25.26
CA ASP A 278 -11.23 -10.55 25.77
C ASP A 278 -9.80 -10.12 25.45
N LEU A 279 -8.93 -10.18 26.45
CA LEU A 279 -7.52 -9.81 26.34
C LEU A 279 -6.64 -11.01 26.69
N VAL A 280 -5.66 -11.28 25.84
CA VAL A 280 -4.52 -12.15 26.15
C VAL A 280 -3.29 -11.27 26.31
N VAL A 281 -2.51 -11.48 27.38
CA VAL A 281 -1.19 -10.87 27.56
C VAL A 281 -0.19 -11.99 27.77
N GLU A 282 0.80 -12.11 26.87
CA GLU A 282 1.95 -12.99 27.02
C GLU A 282 3.07 -12.22 27.72
N VAL A 283 3.50 -12.71 28.88
CA VAL A 283 4.64 -12.18 29.65
C VAL A 283 5.83 -13.08 29.39
N GLU A 284 6.97 -12.49 29.04
CA GLU A 284 8.26 -13.16 28.85
C GLU A 284 9.18 -12.85 30.02
N ASN A 285 9.96 -13.86 30.44
CA ASN A 285 10.98 -13.72 31.46
C ASN A 285 12.31 -14.25 30.93
N ASP A 286 13.22 -13.37 30.61
CA ASP A 286 14.57 -13.66 30.13
C ASP A 286 15.59 -13.83 31.29
N ALA A 287 15.15 -13.64 32.57
CA ALA A 287 15.98 -13.83 33.74
C ALA A 287 16.27 -15.31 33.99
N LYS A 288 17.37 -15.57 34.70
CA LYS A 288 17.81 -16.94 35.09
C LYS A 288 16.94 -17.56 36.19
N GLU A 289 16.03 -16.78 36.78
CA GLU A 289 15.17 -17.21 37.88
C GLU A 289 13.70 -17.01 37.49
N ALA A 290 12.85 -17.89 38.03
CA ALA A 290 11.41 -17.69 37.91
C ALA A 290 11.00 -16.43 38.63
N THR A 291 10.03 -15.70 38.09
CA THR A 291 9.52 -14.46 38.67
C THR A 291 8.00 -14.47 38.74
N GLU A 292 7.45 -13.70 39.70
CA GLU A 292 6.02 -13.42 39.76
C GLU A 292 5.78 -11.94 39.53
N VAL A 293 4.82 -11.64 38.68
CA VAL A 293 4.49 -10.25 38.32
C VAL A 293 2.97 -10.04 38.38
N GLN A 294 2.59 -8.77 38.53
CA GLN A 294 1.21 -8.35 38.39
C GLN A 294 1.03 -7.65 37.05
N VAL A 295 -0.03 -8.06 36.32
CA VAL A 295 -0.42 -7.49 35.04
C VAL A 295 -1.70 -6.70 35.23
N GLU A 296 -1.65 -5.41 34.88
CA GLU A 296 -2.80 -4.52 34.86
C GLU A 296 -2.99 -3.98 33.45
N THR A 297 -4.25 -3.96 32.97
CA THR A 297 -4.57 -3.38 31.68
C THR A 297 -5.77 -2.47 31.80
N SER A 298 -5.61 -1.22 31.38
CA SER A 298 -6.69 -0.24 31.26
C SER A 298 -7.04 0.03 29.81
N VAL A 299 -8.34 0.25 29.55
CA VAL A 299 -8.86 0.57 28.20
C VAL A 299 -9.17 2.06 28.13
N HIS A 300 -8.69 2.69 27.07
CA HIS A 300 -8.84 4.13 26.83
C HIS A 300 -9.46 4.36 25.45
N VAL A 301 -10.20 5.45 25.29
CA VAL A 301 -10.47 6.00 23.95
C VAL A 301 -9.14 6.43 23.35
N TYR A 302 -8.93 6.14 22.06
CA TYR A 302 -7.73 6.60 21.36
C TYR A 302 -8.00 7.91 20.63
N ASP A 303 -7.21 8.94 20.92
CA ASP A 303 -7.26 10.19 20.17
C ASP A 303 -6.39 10.06 18.91
N ALA A 304 -7.03 9.77 17.78
CA ALA A 304 -6.34 9.57 16.50
C ALA A 304 -5.61 10.84 15.99
N LYS A 305 -5.99 12.05 16.46
CA LYS A 305 -5.31 13.31 16.09
C LYS A 305 -4.03 13.51 16.87
N LYS A 306 -4.04 13.13 18.15
CA LYS A 306 -2.86 13.22 19.03
C LYS A 306 -1.98 11.98 18.99
N GLY A 307 -2.48 10.88 18.42
CA GLY A 307 -1.75 9.63 18.36
C GLY A 307 -1.54 8.94 19.72
N GLN A 308 -2.45 9.15 20.69
CA GLN A 308 -2.25 8.67 22.07
C GLN A 308 -3.55 8.26 22.77
N PRO A 309 -3.47 7.41 23.84
CA PRO A 309 -4.59 7.13 24.71
C PRO A 309 -5.12 8.42 25.35
N ASP A 310 -6.47 8.54 25.41
CA ASP A 310 -7.16 9.65 26.04
C ASP A 310 -7.96 9.15 27.26
N LYS A 311 -9.25 9.37 27.34
CA LYS A 311 -10.11 9.04 28.46
C LYS A 311 -10.17 7.54 28.71
N LYS A 312 -9.85 7.12 29.96
CA LYS A 312 -10.05 5.73 30.41
C LYS A 312 -11.53 5.38 30.48
N VAL A 313 -11.88 4.19 29.98
CA VAL A 313 -13.27 3.69 29.93
C VAL A 313 -13.49 2.41 30.73
N ALA A 314 -12.45 1.60 30.94
CA ALA A 314 -12.54 0.38 31.74
C ALA A 314 -11.16 -0.10 32.23
N ASP A 315 -11.18 -1.03 33.16
CA ASP A 315 -10.02 -1.79 33.60
C ASP A 315 -10.31 -3.29 33.48
N PHE A 316 -9.37 -4.05 32.93
CA PHE A 316 -9.41 -5.50 33.02
C PHE A 316 -9.11 -5.95 34.46
N PRO A 317 -9.65 -7.08 34.93
CA PRO A 317 -9.27 -7.66 36.22
C PRO A 317 -7.75 -7.90 36.27
N ARG A 318 -7.10 -7.41 37.34
CA ARG A 318 -5.68 -7.66 37.61
C ARG A 318 -5.35 -9.13 37.57
N ALA A 319 -4.18 -9.48 37.04
CA ALA A 319 -3.68 -10.87 37.05
C ALA A 319 -2.32 -10.98 37.71
N THR A 320 -2.14 -11.98 38.58
CA THR A 320 -0.81 -12.40 39.04
C THR A 320 -0.33 -13.51 38.11
N VAL A 321 0.88 -13.39 37.57
CA VAL A 321 1.45 -14.33 36.62
C VAL A 321 2.84 -14.77 37.11
N LYS A 322 3.00 -16.06 37.31
CA LYS A 322 4.31 -16.67 37.61
C LYS A 322 4.91 -17.17 36.30
N VAL A 323 6.09 -16.70 35.94
CA VAL A 323 6.81 -17.03 34.72
C VAL A 323 8.12 -17.72 35.07
N ASP A 324 8.36 -18.87 34.48
CA ASP A 324 9.59 -19.66 34.71
C ASP A 324 10.83 -18.93 34.14
N ALA A 325 12.01 -19.28 34.60
CA ALA A 325 13.27 -18.79 34.04
C ALA A 325 13.35 -19.08 32.53
N HIS A 326 13.75 -18.10 31.76
CA HIS A 326 13.82 -18.16 30.29
C HIS A 326 12.50 -18.65 29.64
N GLY A 327 11.38 -18.36 30.28
CA GLY A 327 10.06 -18.84 29.89
C GLY A 327 9.10 -17.73 29.50
N LYS A 328 7.90 -18.18 29.10
CA LYS A 328 6.79 -17.28 28.81
C LYS A 328 5.47 -17.83 29.32
N LYS A 329 4.57 -16.93 29.69
CA LYS A 329 3.26 -17.29 30.23
C LYS A 329 2.19 -16.30 29.78
N ALA A 330 1.12 -16.83 29.22
CA ALA A 330 -0.05 -16.01 28.86
C ALA A 330 -1.07 -15.95 30.00
N THR A 331 -1.66 -14.78 30.21
CA THR A 331 -2.85 -14.58 31.03
C THR A 331 -4.02 -14.13 30.17
N ARG A 332 -5.26 -14.51 30.57
CA ARG A 332 -6.48 -14.17 29.85
C ARG A 332 -7.47 -13.51 30.80
N LYS A 333 -8.04 -12.38 30.38
CA LYS A 333 -9.04 -11.62 31.14
C LYS A 333 -10.10 -11.06 30.20
N SER A 334 -11.27 -10.78 30.76
CA SER A 334 -12.40 -10.17 30.03
C SER A 334 -12.94 -8.98 30.77
N VAL A 335 -13.44 -7.98 30.02
CA VAL A 335 -14.12 -6.81 30.56
C VAL A 335 -15.29 -6.42 29.66
N LYS A 336 -16.33 -5.84 30.25
CA LYS A 336 -17.50 -5.32 29.52
C LYS A 336 -17.41 -3.81 29.37
N ILE A 337 -17.59 -3.32 28.15
CA ILE A 337 -17.66 -1.90 27.83
C ILE A 337 -19.12 -1.52 27.59
N LYS A 338 -19.64 -0.59 28.40
CA LYS A 338 -20.99 -0.04 28.24
C LYS A 338 -20.96 1.09 27.20
N HIS A 339 -21.95 1.10 26.30
CA HIS A 339 -22.09 2.09 25.22
C HIS A 339 -20.80 2.32 24.43
N PRO A 340 -20.19 1.26 23.89
CA PRO A 340 -18.96 1.40 23.10
C PRO A 340 -19.20 2.23 21.85
N LYS A 341 -18.21 3.01 21.46
CA LYS A 341 -18.12 3.61 20.13
C LYS A 341 -17.57 2.55 19.20
N LEU A 342 -18.38 2.08 18.27
CA LEU A 342 -17.99 1.03 17.35
C LEU A 342 -17.05 1.57 16.27
N TRP A 343 -16.12 0.73 15.82
CA TRP A 343 -15.31 0.97 14.65
C TRP A 343 -16.02 0.44 13.40
N GLY A 344 -16.02 1.22 12.32
CA GLY A 344 -16.56 0.77 11.04
C GLY A 344 -16.28 1.74 9.89
N PRO A 345 -16.52 1.28 8.64
CA PRO A 345 -16.16 2.05 7.44
C PRO A 345 -17.09 3.23 7.19
N PRO A 346 -16.56 4.42 6.87
CA PRO A 346 -17.36 5.54 6.38
C PRO A 346 -18.00 5.22 5.01
N PRO A 347 -19.09 5.95 4.59
CA PRO A 347 -19.67 7.11 5.26
C PRO A 347 -20.72 6.76 6.31
N THR A 348 -21.23 5.54 6.35
CA THR A 348 -22.35 5.15 7.23
C THR A 348 -21.91 4.90 8.66
N GLN A 349 -20.64 4.53 8.86
CA GLN A 349 -20.05 4.26 10.15
C GLN A 349 -18.84 5.17 10.44
N THR A 350 -18.28 5.05 11.64
CA THR A 350 -17.14 5.88 12.08
C THR A 350 -16.01 4.96 12.58
N PRO A 351 -14.74 5.19 12.18
CA PRO A 351 -13.61 4.37 12.59
C PRO A 351 -13.09 4.77 13.99
N ASN A 352 -13.92 4.53 15.04
CA ASN A 352 -13.54 4.82 16.42
C ASN A 352 -12.52 3.81 16.93
N LEU A 353 -11.44 4.32 17.54
CA LEU A 353 -10.33 3.51 18.05
C LEU A 353 -10.23 3.59 19.57
N TYR A 354 -9.64 2.55 20.14
CA TYR A 354 -9.30 2.40 21.55
C TYR A 354 -7.83 2.02 21.69
N ALA A 355 -7.29 2.22 22.88
CA ALA A 355 -6.00 1.73 23.30
C ALA A 355 -6.12 0.95 24.60
N ALA A 356 -5.49 -0.22 24.66
CA ALA A 356 -5.27 -0.97 25.88
C ALA A 356 -3.84 -0.69 26.35
N VAL A 357 -3.71 -0.09 27.52
CA VAL A 357 -2.42 0.18 28.18
C VAL A 357 -2.18 -0.91 29.21
N THR A 358 -1.25 -1.81 28.92
CA THR A 358 -0.85 -2.93 29.76
C THR A 358 0.41 -2.57 30.53
N LYS A 359 0.38 -2.68 31.83
CA LYS A 359 1.50 -2.43 32.76
C LYS A 359 1.86 -3.71 33.51
N ILE A 360 3.14 -3.94 33.64
CA ILE A 360 3.68 -5.04 34.44
C ILE A 360 4.36 -4.46 35.69
N TYR A 361 4.00 -5.00 36.85
CA TYR A 361 4.59 -4.64 38.15
C TYR A 361 5.32 -5.84 38.75
N ASN A 362 6.48 -5.61 39.34
CA ASN A 362 7.17 -6.63 40.14
C ASN A 362 6.48 -6.85 41.51
N THR A 363 6.98 -7.79 42.28
CA THR A 363 6.45 -8.14 43.61
C THR A 363 6.51 -7.00 44.61
N HIS A 364 7.33 -5.98 44.38
CA HIS A 364 7.45 -4.77 45.20
C HIS A 364 6.52 -3.62 44.75
N GLY A 365 5.69 -3.86 43.73
CA GLY A 365 4.77 -2.86 43.20
C GLY A 365 5.43 -1.80 42.29
N LYS A 366 6.70 -2.02 41.89
CA LYS A 366 7.36 -1.15 40.93
C LYS A 366 6.92 -1.55 39.51
N GLU A 367 6.51 -0.57 38.70
CA GLU A 367 6.29 -0.75 37.27
C GLU A 367 7.61 -1.08 36.59
N ILE A 368 7.64 -2.18 35.81
CA ILE A 368 8.81 -2.67 35.10
C ILE A 368 8.63 -2.73 33.59
N ASP A 369 7.38 -2.64 33.09
CA ASP A 369 7.08 -2.57 31.66
C ASP A 369 5.73 -1.91 31.41
N SER A 370 5.60 -1.23 30.27
CA SER A 370 4.35 -0.64 29.78
C SER A 370 4.22 -0.88 28.28
N TYR A 371 3.08 -1.44 27.84
CA TYR A 371 2.83 -1.79 26.44
C TYR A 371 1.44 -1.30 26.01
N THR A 372 1.38 -0.50 24.97
CA THR A 372 0.12 0.03 24.41
C THR A 372 -0.28 -0.71 23.15
N THR A 373 -1.54 -1.14 23.10
CA THR A 373 -2.13 -1.83 21.94
C THR A 373 -3.32 -1.05 21.43
N GLN A 374 -3.26 -0.55 20.20
CA GLN A 374 -4.40 0.06 19.52
C GLN A 374 -5.34 -1.03 19.01
N PHE A 375 -6.66 -0.80 19.08
CA PHE A 375 -7.68 -1.71 18.57
C PHE A 375 -9.01 -0.98 18.31
N GLY A 376 -9.96 -1.66 17.67
CA GLY A 376 -11.33 -1.19 17.48
C GLY A 376 -12.35 -2.20 17.98
N ILE A 377 -13.52 -1.72 18.40
CA ILE A 377 -14.65 -2.56 18.83
C ILE A 377 -15.62 -2.69 17.67
N ARG A 378 -15.78 -3.88 17.12
CA ARG A 378 -16.65 -4.18 15.99
C ARG A 378 -17.13 -5.62 15.97
N SER A 379 -18.24 -5.88 15.30
CA SER A 379 -18.61 -7.21 14.79
C SER A 379 -18.38 -7.26 13.29
N VAL A 380 -17.93 -8.42 12.81
CA VAL A 380 -17.82 -8.71 11.37
C VAL A 380 -18.40 -10.09 11.14
N GLU A 381 -19.36 -10.18 10.25
CA GLU A 381 -20.02 -11.41 9.89
C GLU A 381 -19.95 -11.62 8.38
N PHE A 382 -19.77 -12.86 7.99
CA PHE A 382 -19.65 -13.25 6.59
C PHE A 382 -20.74 -14.29 6.31
N THR A 383 -21.69 -13.94 5.48
CA THR A 383 -22.79 -14.81 5.08
C THR A 383 -22.81 -15.03 3.58
N SER A 384 -23.26 -16.19 3.15
CA SER A 384 -23.34 -16.52 1.72
C SER A 384 -24.40 -15.71 0.97
N ASP A 385 -25.45 -15.29 1.68
CA ASP A 385 -26.63 -14.64 1.07
C ASP A 385 -26.61 -13.12 1.24
N ASP A 386 -26.27 -12.64 2.47
CA ASP A 386 -26.24 -11.22 2.79
C ASP A 386 -24.88 -10.56 2.56
N GLY A 387 -23.83 -11.38 2.32
CA GLY A 387 -22.49 -10.88 2.09
C GLY A 387 -21.75 -10.52 3.38
N LEU A 388 -20.99 -9.42 3.36
CA LEU A 388 -20.25 -8.89 4.50
C LEU A 388 -21.14 -7.96 5.33
N LEU A 389 -21.25 -8.26 6.63
CA LEU A 389 -21.89 -7.38 7.61
C LEU A 389 -20.83 -6.82 8.58
N VAL A 390 -20.79 -5.50 8.72
CA VAL A 390 -19.96 -4.81 9.74
C VAL A 390 -20.91 -4.10 10.71
N ASN A 391 -20.88 -4.49 11.99
CA ASN A 391 -21.81 -4.02 13.02
C ASN A 391 -23.30 -4.20 12.64
N GLY A 392 -23.60 -5.30 11.94
CA GLY A 392 -24.95 -5.64 11.46
C GLY A 392 -25.38 -4.89 10.19
N GLU A 393 -24.57 -3.99 9.64
CA GLU A 393 -24.84 -3.30 8.38
C GLU A 393 -24.12 -4.01 7.23
N ARG A 394 -24.87 -4.27 6.14
CA ARG A 394 -24.31 -4.85 4.92
C ARG A 394 -23.37 -3.86 4.24
N ILE A 395 -22.14 -4.26 4.05
CA ILE A 395 -21.10 -3.49 3.35
C ILE A 395 -20.70 -4.26 2.09
N GLN A 396 -20.76 -3.59 0.95
CA GLN A 396 -20.22 -4.12 -0.30
C GLN A 396 -18.79 -3.62 -0.49
N PHE A 397 -17.89 -4.49 -0.88
CA PHE A 397 -16.52 -4.09 -1.24
C PHE A 397 -16.55 -3.19 -2.48
N GLN A 398 -16.09 -1.98 -2.29
CA GLN A 398 -15.71 -1.02 -3.32
C GLN A 398 -14.19 -0.89 -3.21
N GLY A 399 -13.48 -1.92 -3.70
CA GLY A 399 -12.11 -2.14 -3.33
C GLY A 399 -11.10 -1.95 -4.46
N VAL A 400 -9.84 -1.83 -4.05
CA VAL A 400 -8.69 -1.82 -4.94
C VAL A 400 -7.59 -2.73 -4.40
N ASN A 401 -6.74 -3.22 -5.29
CA ASN A 401 -5.48 -3.85 -4.98
C ASN A 401 -4.37 -2.80 -4.99
N GLU A 402 -3.44 -2.87 -4.04
CA GLU A 402 -2.35 -1.92 -3.92
C GLU A 402 -1.01 -2.62 -3.70
N HIS A 403 -0.01 -2.29 -4.52
CA HIS A 403 1.38 -2.61 -4.26
C HIS A 403 2.00 -1.64 -3.25
N HIS A 404 3.13 -2.03 -2.67
CA HIS A 404 3.75 -1.32 -1.55
C HIS A 404 4.56 -0.08 -1.96
N ASP A 405 4.87 0.11 -3.26
CA ASP A 405 5.59 1.28 -3.72
C ASP A 405 4.75 2.57 -3.63
N LEU A 406 5.45 3.68 -3.50
CA LEU A 406 4.89 5.02 -3.40
C LEU A 406 5.23 5.87 -4.64
N GLY A 407 5.16 5.23 -5.83
CA GLY A 407 5.45 5.86 -7.11
C GLY A 407 6.92 6.30 -7.23
N SER A 408 7.17 7.54 -7.61
CA SER A 408 8.52 8.06 -7.88
C SER A 408 9.45 8.17 -6.65
N ILE A 409 8.97 7.87 -5.45
CA ILE A 409 9.80 7.72 -4.24
C ILE A 409 10.09 6.26 -3.89
N GLY A 410 9.63 5.31 -4.70
CA GLY A 410 9.94 3.89 -4.60
C GLY A 410 9.29 3.17 -3.42
N ALA A 411 9.99 2.18 -2.89
CA ALA A 411 9.54 1.37 -1.77
C ALA A 411 9.77 2.03 -0.39
N ALA A 412 10.67 3.02 -0.29
CA ALA A 412 10.96 3.72 0.96
C ALA A 412 9.68 4.32 1.56
N PHE A 413 9.21 3.73 2.66
CA PHE A 413 7.92 4.10 3.22
C PHE A 413 7.89 5.54 3.70
N ASN A 414 6.90 6.29 3.27
CA ASN A 414 6.65 7.67 3.69
C ASN A 414 5.17 7.83 4.03
N LEU A 415 4.91 8.22 5.28
CA LEU A 415 3.55 8.33 5.83
C LEU A 415 2.69 9.34 5.05
N ARG A 416 3.29 10.47 4.63
CA ARG A 416 2.57 11.51 3.88
C ARG A 416 2.19 11.04 2.48
N ALA A 417 3.10 10.36 1.79
CA ALA A 417 2.83 9.79 0.48
C ALA A 417 1.75 8.70 0.55
N ALA A 418 1.81 7.82 1.55
CA ALA A 418 0.78 6.82 1.81
C ALA A 418 -0.57 7.46 2.12
N THR A 419 -0.61 8.53 2.95
CA THR A 419 -1.83 9.28 3.25
C THR A 419 -2.44 9.88 1.97
N ARG A 420 -1.62 10.53 1.10
CA ARG A 420 -2.08 11.07 -0.18
C ARG A 420 -2.70 10.00 -1.08
N LYS A 421 -2.07 8.83 -1.10
CA LYS A 421 -2.56 7.66 -1.87
C LYS A 421 -3.94 7.23 -1.37
N LEU A 422 -4.10 7.07 -0.05
CA LEU A 422 -5.37 6.68 0.56
C LEU A 422 -6.45 7.76 0.45
N ASP A 423 -6.11 9.06 0.56
CA ASP A 423 -7.06 10.17 0.39
C ASP A 423 -7.67 10.18 -1.01
N ALA A 424 -6.84 9.97 -2.05
CA ALA A 424 -7.31 9.88 -3.43
C ALA A 424 -8.25 8.68 -3.64
N LEU A 425 -7.94 7.53 -3.04
CA LEU A 425 -8.82 6.35 -3.08
C LEU A 425 -10.15 6.62 -2.37
N LYS A 426 -10.12 7.27 -1.22
CA LYS A 426 -11.32 7.64 -0.47
C LYS A 426 -12.20 8.63 -1.22
N GLU A 427 -11.61 9.62 -1.91
CA GLU A 427 -12.32 10.56 -2.78
C GLU A 427 -13.12 9.82 -3.87
N MET A 428 -12.54 8.76 -4.42
CA MET A 428 -13.20 7.92 -5.43
C MET A 428 -14.36 7.09 -4.87
N GLY A 429 -14.38 6.83 -3.56
CA GLY A 429 -15.38 6.01 -2.91
C GLY A 429 -14.89 4.62 -2.52
N VAL A 430 -13.58 4.39 -2.54
CA VAL A 430 -12.97 3.13 -2.06
C VAL A 430 -13.20 2.97 -0.56
N ASN A 431 -13.67 1.81 -0.16
CA ASN A 431 -13.83 1.41 1.24
C ASN A 431 -12.98 0.21 1.65
N SER A 432 -12.29 -0.43 0.69
CA SER A 432 -11.51 -1.65 0.97
C SER A 432 -10.25 -1.74 0.13
N ILE A 433 -9.20 -2.34 0.71
CA ILE A 433 -7.89 -2.50 0.08
C ILE A 433 -7.40 -3.93 0.30
N ARG A 434 -6.89 -4.56 -0.74
CA ARG A 434 -6.09 -5.79 -0.63
C ARG A 434 -4.61 -5.45 -0.77
N MET A 435 -3.82 -5.89 0.19
CA MET A 435 -2.38 -5.67 0.25
C MET A 435 -1.67 -6.68 -0.67
N SER A 436 -1.51 -6.31 -1.94
CA SER A 436 -0.95 -7.18 -2.98
C SER A 436 0.58 -7.14 -2.96
N HIS A 437 1.23 -8.21 -2.88
CA HIS A 437 0.95 -9.58 -2.43
C HIS A 437 1.97 -9.88 -1.34
N ASN A 438 2.03 -9.02 -0.32
CA ASN A 438 3.03 -9.06 0.75
C ASN A 438 2.58 -8.24 1.99
N PRO A 439 3.13 -8.52 3.17
CA PRO A 439 2.84 -7.77 4.39
C PRO A 439 3.07 -6.25 4.21
N PRO A 440 2.07 -5.41 4.53
CA PRO A 440 2.22 -3.96 4.45
C PRO A 440 3.09 -3.39 5.58
N ALA A 441 3.45 -2.10 5.48
CA ALA A 441 4.01 -1.37 6.59
C ALA A 441 2.98 -1.23 7.73
N THR A 442 3.43 -1.29 8.98
CA THR A 442 2.55 -1.15 10.16
C THR A 442 1.83 0.20 10.14
N GLU A 443 2.53 1.26 9.77
CA GLU A 443 1.97 2.61 9.68
C GLU A 443 0.87 2.72 8.61
N LEU A 444 0.92 1.91 7.55
CA LEU A 444 -0.15 1.84 6.55
C LEU A 444 -1.41 1.21 7.15
N LEU A 445 -1.28 0.16 7.96
CA LEU A 445 -2.41 -0.44 8.68
C LEU A 445 -2.99 0.52 9.71
N GLU A 446 -2.17 1.28 10.42
CA GLU A 446 -2.64 2.33 11.32
C GLU A 446 -3.43 3.42 10.57
N LEU A 447 -3.01 3.78 9.35
CA LEU A 447 -3.77 4.69 8.50
C LEU A 447 -5.12 4.08 8.10
N THR A 448 -5.15 2.81 7.68
CA THR A 448 -6.41 2.14 7.31
C THR A 448 -7.36 2.03 8.51
N ASP A 449 -6.84 1.79 9.72
CA ASP A 449 -7.62 1.82 10.97
C ASP A 449 -8.25 3.20 11.22
N LYS A 450 -7.44 4.26 11.09
CA LYS A 450 -7.88 5.66 11.34
C LYS A 450 -8.86 6.16 10.27
N MET A 451 -8.67 5.74 9.01
CA MET A 451 -9.49 6.17 7.88
C MET A 451 -10.73 5.28 7.66
N GLY A 452 -10.77 4.09 8.26
CA GLY A 452 -11.89 3.16 8.21
C GLY A 452 -11.95 2.32 6.95
N PHE A 453 -10.81 2.00 6.33
CA PHE A 453 -10.75 1.04 5.24
C PHE A 453 -10.87 -0.40 5.77
N LEU A 454 -11.55 -1.25 5.02
CA LEU A 454 -11.54 -2.70 5.22
C LEU A 454 -10.34 -3.31 4.49
N VAL A 455 -9.58 -4.16 5.17
CA VAL A 455 -8.33 -4.70 4.63
C VAL A 455 -8.41 -6.22 4.47
N ILE A 456 -8.04 -6.68 3.27
CA ILE A 456 -7.62 -8.06 3.04
C ILE A 456 -6.10 -8.05 3.14
N ASP A 457 -5.58 -8.59 4.23
CA ASP A 457 -4.15 -8.59 4.52
C ASP A 457 -3.50 -9.86 3.99
N GLU A 458 -2.52 -9.72 3.09
CA GLU A 458 -1.96 -10.83 2.34
C GLU A 458 -0.46 -10.98 2.55
N ILE A 459 0.01 -12.23 2.70
CA ILE A 459 1.41 -12.49 3.01
C ILE A 459 2.21 -13.03 1.81
N PHE A 460 1.73 -14.04 1.08
CA PHE A 460 2.55 -14.76 0.10
C PHE A 460 2.04 -14.63 -1.34
N ASP A 461 2.90 -14.18 -2.26
CA ASP A 461 2.64 -14.29 -3.70
C ASP A 461 2.86 -15.70 -4.25
N CYS A 462 3.86 -16.42 -3.74
CA CYS A 462 4.12 -17.82 -4.08
C CYS A 462 4.37 -18.67 -2.84
N TRP A 463 4.19 -19.98 -2.99
CA TRP A 463 4.54 -20.96 -1.98
C TRP A 463 5.82 -21.71 -2.37
N LYS A 464 5.75 -23.05 -2.34
CA LYS A 464 6.87 -23.93 -2.63
C LYS A 464 7.21 -24.01 -4.12
N THR A 465 6.25 -23.73 -4.99
CA THR A 465 6.47 -23.74 -6.45
C THR A 465 6.79 -22.34 -6.95
N ALA A 466 7.96 -22.18 -7.53
CA ALA A 466 8.48 -20.91 -8.03
C ALA A 466 7.55 -20.21 -9.04
N LYS A 467 7.32 -18.92 -8.87
CA LYS A 467 6.84 -18.02 -9.93
C LYS A 467 8.00 -17.34 -10.65
N ARG A 468 9.10 -17.07 -9.91
CA ARG A 468 10.37 -16.52 -10.40
C ARG A 468 11.52 -17.36 -9.85
N ASP A 469 12.68 -17.32 -10.52
CA ASP A 469 13.81 -18.19 -10.22
C ASP A 469 14.37 -17.99 -8.80
N ASN A 470 14.34 -16.77 -8.29
CA ASN A 470 14.91 -16.41 -6.98
C ASN A 470 13.85 -15.83 -6.01
N ASP A 471 12.57 -16.18 -6.16
CA ASP A 471 11.50 -15.72 -5.28
C ASP A 471 11.44 -16.51 -3.95
N TYR A 472 10.40 -16.29 -3.18
CA TYR A 472 10.22 -16.83 -1.83
C TYR A 472 10.26 -18.37 -1.75
N HIS A 473 10.01 -19.09 -2.86
CA HIS A 473 10.05 -20.55 -2.87
C HIS A 473 11.37 -21.14 -2.36
N LEU A 474 12.49 -20.41 -2.52
CA LEU A 474 13.83 -20.86 -2.08
C LEU A 474 13.95 -20.95 -0.55
N VAL A 475 13.16 -20.19 0.18
CA VAL A 475 13.18 -20.17 1.65
C VAL A 475 11.94 -20.77 2.26
N TRP A 476 10.99 -21.24 1.44
CA TRP A 476 9.69 -21.75 1.87
C TRP A 476 9.76 -22.80 2.97
N ASP A 477 10.57 -23.82 2.79
CA ASP A 477 10.58 -24.97 3.71
C ASP A 477 10.98 -24.58 5.14
N ASP A 478 11.84 -23.58 5.29
CA ASP A 478 12.34 -23.11 6.60
C ASP A 478 11.52 -21.96 7.18
N TRP A 479 10.90 -21.12 6.32
CA TRP A 479 10.40 -19.81 6.76
C TRP A 479 8.88 -19.61 6.66
N HIS A 480 8.12 -20.47 5.97
CA HIS A 480 6.68 -20.27 5.82
C HIS A 480 5.92 -20.22 7.16
N GLU A 481 6.25 -21.08 8.14
CA GLU A 481 5.63 -21.05 9.46
C GLU A 481 6.05 -19.81 10.26
N PRO A 482 7.35 -19.48 10.43
CA PRO A 482 7.76 -18.26 11.11
C PRO A 482 7.18 -16.99 10.50
N ASP A 483 7.21 -16.87 9.19
CA ASP A 483 6.70 -15.68 8.50
C ASP A 483 5.20 -15.52 8.69
N LEU A 484 4.43 -16.59 8.51
CA LEU A 484 2.97 -16.55 8.67
C LEU A 484 2.56 -16.21 10.11
N ARG A 485 3.23 -16.81 11.12
CA ARG A 485 2.94 -16.51 12.53
C ARG A 485 3.33 -15.09 12.92
N ALA A 486 4.51 -14.62 12.48
CA ALA A 486 4.96 -13.26 12.74
C ALA A 486 3.98 -12.23 12.15
N PHE A 487 3.57 -12.43 10.91
CA PHE A 487 2.60 -11.61 10.20
C PHE A 487 1.26 -11.50 10.96
N ILE A 488 0.63 -12.63 11.30
CA ILE A 488 -0.67 -12.60 11.99
C ILE A 488 -0.53 -11.98 13.38
N ARG A 489 0.49 -12.36 14.17
CA ARG A 489 0.68 -11.81 15.52
C ARG A 489 0.91 -10.30 15.52
N ARG A 490 1.63 -9.78 14.53
CA ARG A 490 1.85 -8.34 14.36
C ARG A 490 0.51 -7.64 14.13
N ASP A 491 -0.33 -8.19 13.23
CA ASP A 491 -1.42 -7.42 12.62
C ASP A 491 -2.81 -7.72 13.22
N ARG A 492 -2.97 -8.79 14.00
CA ARG A 492 -4.27 -9.26 14.52
C ARG A 492 -5.05 -8.27 15.40
N ASN A 493 -4.41 -7.19 15.88
CA ASN A 493 -5.11 -6.16 16.66
C ASN A 493 -5.67 -5.02 15.79
N HIS A 494 -5.32 -4.93 14.50
CA HIS A 494 -5.85 -3.92 13.58
C HIS A 494 -7.32 -4.18 13.26
N PRO A 495 -8.24 -3.25 13.59
CA PRO A 495 -9.67 -3.45 13.29
C PRO A 495 -9.98 -3.35 11.80
N SER A 496 -9.15 -2.70 11.00
CA SER A 496 -9.29 -2.63 9.54
C SER A 496 -9.17 -4.00 8.89
N ILE A 497 -8.32 -4.89 9.39
CA ILE A 497 -8.14 -6.23 8.83
C ILE A 497 -9.37 -7.08 9.13
N ILE A 498 -10.00 -7.60 8.07
CA ILE A 498 -11.21 -8.42 8.16
C ILE A 498 -11.04 -9.82 7.55
N ILE A 499 -10.03 -10.01 6.71
CA ILE A 499 -9.72 -11.29 6.04
C ILE A 499 -8.21 -11.48 6.02
N TRP A 500 -7.74 -12.68 6.36
CA TRP A 500 -6.37 -13.14 6.14
C TRP A 500 -6.24 -13.80 4.78
N SER A 501 -5.34 -13.33 3.94
CA SER A 501 -5.00 -13.98 2.67
C SER A 501 -3.59 -14.57 2.76
N PHE A 502 -3.48 -15.88 2.57
CA PHE A 502 -2.22 -16.60 2.74
C PHE A 502 -1.62 -17.11 1.43
N GLY A 503 -2.16 -16.66 0.29
CA GLY A 503 -1.60 -16.97 -1.02
C GLY A 503 -2.29 -16.23 -2.15
N ASN A 504 -1.49 -15.80 -3.14
CA ASN A 504 -1.97 -15.20 -4.37
C ASN A 504 -1.63 -16.10 -5.56
N GLU A 505 -2.64 -16.57 -6.31
CA GLU A 505 -2.45 -17.29 -7.57
C GLU A 505 -1.29 -18.31 -7.54
N VAL A 506 -1.14 -18.97 -6.39
CA VAL A 506 -0.04 -19.93 -6.18
C VAL A 506 -0.06 -21.01 -7.26
N ARG A 507 1.10 -21.41 -7.77
CA ARG A 507 1.17 -22.38 -8.88
C ARG A 507 0.63 -23.75 -8.50
N GLU A 508 0.59 -24.06 -7.23
CA GLU A 508 -0.04 -25.25 -6.65
C GLU A 508 -1.53 -25.37 -7.00
N GLN A 509 -2.22 -24.28 -7.31
CA GLN A 509 -3.62 -24.29 -7.75
C GLN A 509 -3.88 -25.14 -9.02
N ARG A 510 -2.83 -25.53 -9.73
CA ARG A 510 -2.92 -26.28 -10.99
C ARG A 510 -2.78 -27.79 -10.83
N ASN A 511 -2.58 -28.27 -9.60
CA ASN A 511 -2.42 -29.71 -9.37
C ASN A 511 -3.12 -30.16 -8.08
N ASP A 512 -3.38 -31.48 -7.96
CA ASP A 512 -4.12 -32.07 -6.85
C ASP A 512 -3.26 -32.31 -5.59
N SER A 513 -1.95 -32.03 -5.62
CA SER A 513 -1.06 -32.18 -4.47
C SER A 513 -1.08 -30.98 -3.50
N THR A 514 -2.08 -30.13 -3.60
CA THR A 514 -2.20 -28.88 -2.83
C THR A 514 -2.61 -29.10 -1.38
N ALA A 515 -3.41 -30.17 -1.11
CA ALA A 515 -3.95 -30.43 0.22
C ALA A 515 -2.86 -30.52 1.32
N PRO A 516 -1.73 -31.21 1.11
CA PRO A 516 -0.66 -31.27 2.09
C PRO A 516 -0.03 -29.93 2.49
N LEU A 517 -0.18 -28.91 1.64
CA LEU A 517 0.35 -27.56 1.88
C LEU A 517 -0.70 -26.63 2.45
N VAL A 518 -1.91 -26.59 1.90
CA VAL A 518 -2.92 -25.59 2.23
C VAL A 518 -3.49 -25.76 3.64
N PHE A 519 -3.80 -27.00 4.06
CA PHE A 519 -4.40 -27.22 5.39
C PHE A 519 -3.43 -26.93 6.55
N PRO A 520 -2.14 -27.28 6.51
CA PRO A 520 -1.18 -26.83 7.50
C PRO A 520 -1.10 -25.30 7.63
N LEU A 521 -1.06 -24.57 6.52
CA LEU A 521 -1.06 -23.11 6.55
C LEU A 521 -2.33 -22.54 7.21
N LYS A 522 -3.49 -23.07 6.83
CA LYS A 522 -4.75 -22.69 7.48
C LYS A 522 -4.74 -22.96 8.98
N ASN A 523 -4.20 -24.08 9.41
CA ASN A 523 -4.09 -24.41 10.83
C ASN A 523 -3.21 -23.42 11.59
N ILE A 524 -2.09 -22.96 10.98
CA ILE A 524 -1.25 -21.91 11.57
C ILE A 524 -2.08 -20.64 11.80
N ILE A 525 -2.90 -20.22 10.82
CA ILE A 525 -3.78 -19.05 10.98
C ILE A 525 -4.74 -19.23 12.13
N LEU A 526 -5.46 -20.36 12.20
CA LEU A 526 -6.43 -20.66 13.24
C LEU A 526 -5.80 -20.74 14.64
N GLU A 527 -4.55 -21.12 14.73
CA GLU A 527 -3.81 -21.13 16.01
C GLU A 527 -3.48 -19.72 16.52
N GLU A 528 -3.31 -18.76 15.62
CA GLU A 528 -2.95 -17.37 15.96
C GLU A 528 -4.16 -16.43 16.03
N ASP A 529 -5.17 -16.65 15.19
CA ASP A 529 -6.40 -15.86 15.15
C ASP A 529 -7.60 -16.68 14.65
N THR A 530 -8.58 -16.85 15.50
CA THR A 530 -9.86 -17.52 15.17
C THR A 530 -10.99 -16.54 14.87
N THR A 531 -10.71 -15.24 14.87
CA THR A 531 -11.76 -14.20 14.75
C THR A 531 -11.99 -13.73 13.33
N ARG A 532 -11.06 -14.05 12.42
CA ARG A 532 -11.13 -13.67 11.01
C ARG A 532 -11.08 -14.90 10.09
N PRO A 533 -11.82 -14.87 8.98
CA PRO A 533 -11.72 -15.91 7.96
C PRO A 533 -10.40 -15.81 7.20
N ALA A 534 -9.99 -16.94 6.64
CA ALA A 534 -8.80 -17.07 5.81
C ALA A 534 -9.17 -17.45 4.36
N THR A 535 -8.39 -16.94 3.41
CA THR A 535 -8.58 -17.17 1.98
C THR A 535 -7.26 -17.31 1.22
N VAL A 536 -7.35 -17.86 0.00
CA VAL A 536 -6.31 -17.79 -1.04
C VAL A 536 -6.96 -17.18 -2.29
N SER A 537 -6.28 -16.22 -2.93
CA SER A 537 -6.80 -15.62 -4.17
C SER A 537 -6.51 -16.51 -5.38
N LEU A 538 -7.55 -16.88 -6.12
CA LEU A 538 -7.53 -17.95 -7.13
C LEU A 538 -7.83 -17.42 -8.53
N SER A 539 -6.97 -17.68 -9.51
CA SER A 539 -7.15 -17.25 -10.91
C SER A 539 -7.57 -18.39 -11.87
N HIS A 540 -7.24 -19.64 -11.56
CA HIS A 540 -7.41 -20.76 -12.49
C HIS A 540 -8.18 -21.93 -11.90
N VAL A 541 -8.59 -21.88 -10.64
CA VAL A 541 -9.29 -22.96 -9.96
C VAL A 541 -10.79 -22.78 -10.12
N ARG A 542 -11.46 -23.83 -10.54
CA ARG A 542 -12.93 -23.93 -10.60
C ARG A 542 -13.38 -25.19 -9.88
N PRO A 543 -14.65 -25.27 -9.46
CA PRO A 543 -15.22 -26.52 -8.95
C PRO A 543 -14.98 -27.69 -9.92
N GLY A 544 -14.40 -28.78 -9.40
CA GLY A 544 -14.09 -29.97 -10.18
C GLY A 544 -12.78 -29.91 -11.01
N THR A 545 -11.95 -28.87 -10.84
CA THR A 545 -10.61 -28.82 -11.44
C THR A 545 -9.53 -29.17 -10.42
N PRO A 546 -8.29 -29.43 -10.86
CA PRO A 546 -7.14 -29.56 -9.95
C PRO A 546 -7.04 -28.35 -9.00
N GLY A 547 -6.55 -28.57 -7.78
CA GLY A 547 -6.43 -27.53 -6.77
C GLY A 547 -7.71 -27.20 -5.99
N ALA A 548 -8.79 -27.98 -6.14
CA ALA A 548 -10.04 -27.78 -5.37
C ALA A 548 -9.82 -27.68 -3.86
N ALA A 549 -8.79 -28.34 -3.31
CA ALA A 549 -8.42 -28.25 -1.90
C ALA A 549 -8.16 -26.81 -1.44
N LEU A 550 -7.75 -25.90 -2.31
CA LEU A 550 -7.62 -24.46 -1.99
C LEU A 550 -8.99 -23.84 -1.71
N MET A 551 -10.00 -24.19 -2.49
CA MET A 551 -11.37 -23.72 -2.28
C MET A 551 -11.96 -24.32 -0.99
N ASP A 552 -11.69 -25.59 -0.71
CA ASP A 552 -12.19 -26.27 0.49
C ASP A 552 -11.57 -25.67 1.76
N ALA A 553 -10.28 -25.41 1.75
CA ALA A 553 -9.55 -24.81 2.86
C ALA A 553 -9.91 -23.32 3.10
N SER A 554 -10.30 -22.58 2.07
CA SER A 554 -10.68 -21.19 2.18
C SER A 554 -12.04 -21.04 2.87
N ASP A 555 -12.15 -20.13 3.85
CA ASP A 555 -13.44 -19.78 4.47
C ASP A 555 -14.28 -18.91 3.53
N ILE A 556 -13.62 -18.09 2.76
CA ILE A 556 -14.16 -17.18 1.74
C ILE A 556 -13.55 -17.55 0.40
N LEU A 557 -14.34 -17.53 -0.66
CA LEU A 557 -13.85 -17.72 -2.02
C LEU A 557 -13.43 -16.38 -2.63
N SER A 558 -12.14 -16.17 -2.71
CA SER A 558 -11.51 -15.01 -3.35
C SER A 558 -11.13 -15.38 -4.79
N VAL A 559 -11.79 -14.75 -5.77
CA VAL A 559 -11.72 -15.13 -7.17
C VAL A 559 -11.13 -13.99 -8.00
N ASN A 560 -9.94 -14.21 -8.56
CA ASN A 560 -9.31 -13.26 -9.47
C ASN A 560 -9.91 -13.38 -10.88
N TYR A 561 -10.47 -12.30 -11.41
CA TYR A 561 -11.03 -12.12 -12.77
C TYR A 561 -12.17 -13.06 -13.16
N GLN A 562 -12.12 -14.32 -12.78
CA GLN A 562 -13.03 -15.36 -13.22
C GLN A 562 -14.51 -15.09 -12.88
N GLY A 563 -14.77 -14.38 -11.80
CA GLY A 563 -16.11 -14.07 -11.31
C GLY A 563 -16.93 -13.31 -12.35
N ALA A 564 -16.40 -12.20 -12.82
CA ALA A 564 -16.98 -11.40 -13.91
C ALA A 564 -16.71 -12.02 -15.30
N GLY A 565 -15.80 -12.97 -15.40
CA GLY A 565 -15.32 -13.56 -16.62
C GLY A 565 -14.09 -12.85 -17.16
N ILE A 566 -13.29 -13.60 -17.91
CA ILE A 566 -12.12 -13.07 -18.62
C ILE A 566 -12.53 -12.85 -20.04
N SER A 567 -12.24 -11.67 -20.57
CA SER A 567 -12.49 -11.26 -21.93
C SER A 567 -13.94 -10.90 -22.26
N ASP A 568 -14.04 -9.86 -23.01
CA ASP A 568 -15.29 -9.29 -23.44
C ASP A 568 -15.19 -8.87 -24.91
N GLY A 569 -16.17 -9.21 -25.69
CA GLY A 569 -16.31 -8.80 -27.08
C GLY A 569 -15.91 -9.80 -28.16
N PRO A 570 -16.42 -9.62 -29.38
CA PRO A 570 -16.30 -10.57 -30.48
C PRO A 570 -14.87 -10.72 -31.01
N ASN A 571 -14.03 -9.73 -30.87
CA ASN A 571 -12.65 -9.78 -31.38
C ASN A 571 -11.70 -10.61 -30.53
N TYR A 572 -12.07 -10.89 -29.30
CA TYR A 572 -11.22 -11.61 -28.38
C TYR A 572 -11.06 -13.10 -28.73
N VAL A 573 -12.16 -13.72 -29.16
CA VAL A 573 -12.15 -15.14 -29.57
C VAL A 573 -11.28 -15.40 -30.80
N GLN A 574 -11.01 -14.36 -31.60
CA GLN A 574 -10.17 -14.45 -32.78
C GLN A 574 -8.68 -14.32 -32.52
N VAL A 575 -8.29 -13.75 -31.38
CA VAL A 575 -6.90 -13.42 -31.06
C VAL A 575 -6.28 -14.41 -30.07
N ARG A 576 -7.09 -15.21 -29.39
CA ARG A 576 -6.64 -16.09 -28.32
C ARG A 576 -7.03 -17.55 -28.49
N ASP A 577 -6.18 -18.40 -27.92
CA ASP A 577 -6.49 -19.77 -27.62
C ASP A 577 -7.78 -19.83 -26.76
N ILE A 578 -8.72 -20.68 -27.18
CA ILE A 578 -10.01 -20.89 -26.49
C ILE A 578 -9.82 -21.27 -25.02
N ALA A 579 -8.68 -21.85 -24.65
CA ALA A 579 -8.32 -22.17 -23.26
C ALA A 579 -8.20 -20.94 -22.33
N SER A 580 -8.01 -19.75 -22.89
CA SER A 580 -7.89 -18.51 -22.12
C SER A 580 -9.25 -17.80 -21.87
N TYR A 581 -10.28 -18.18 -22.61
CA TYR A 581 -11.62 -17.62 -22.43
C TYR A 581 -12.29 -18.20 -21.19
N THR A 582 -12.69 -17.33 -20.27
CA THR A 582 -13.37 -17.73 -19.04
C THR A 582 -14.72 -17.03 -18.94
N PRO A 583 -15.83 -17.74 -19.14
CA PRO A 583 -17.16 -17.15 -18.95
C PRO A 583 -17.37 -16.74 -17.46
N PRO A 584 -18.29 -15.83 -17.16
CA PRO A 584 -18.63 -15.45 -15.78
C PRO A 584 -18.89 -16.66 -14.91
N ALA A 585 -18.22 -16.75 -13.77
CA ALA A 585 -18.18 -17.96 -12.95
C ALA A 585 -18.82 -17.80 -11.55
N TYR A 586 -19.24 -16.61 -11.15
CA TYR A 586 -19.90 -16.41 -9.84
C TYR A 586 -21.07 -17.38 -9.60
N PRO A 587 -22.00 -17.60 -10.57
CA PRO A 587 -23.07 -18.59 -10.38
C PRO A 587 -22.58 -20.02 -10.14
N LEU A 588 -21.49 -20.40 -10.80
CA LEU A 588 -20.92 -21.74 -10.62
C LEU A 588 -20.34 -21.92 -9.22
N PHE A 589 -19.55 -20.95 -8.75
CA PHE A 589 -18.97 -20.99 -7.40
C PHE A 589 -20.06 -21.01 -6.33
N HIS A 590 -21.07 -20.15 -6.43
CA HIS A 590 -22.18 -20.09 -5.49
C HIS A 590 -23.00 -21.39 -5.46
N LYS A 591 -23.25 -21.99 -6.62
CA LYS A 591 -23.95 -23.27 -6.72
C LYS A 591 -23.22 -24.41 -6.02
N VAL A 592 -21.89 -24.48 -6.14
CA VAL A 592 -21.08 -25.59 -5.58
C VAL A 592 -20.72 -25.33 -4.12
N TYR A 593 -20.52 -24.08 -3.72
CA TYR A 593 -20.17 -23.66 -2.37
C TYR A 593 -21.21 -22.68 -1.79
N PRO A 594 -22.48 -23.10 -1.63
CA PRO A 594 -23.57 -22.20 -1.24
C PRO A 594 -23.41 -21.59 0.16
N GLY A 595 -22.54 -22.18 1.00
CA GLY A 595 -22.25 -21.66 2.35
C GLY A 595 -21.05 -20.74 2.45
N LYS A 596 -20.38 -20.41 1.31
CA LYS A 596 -19.19 -19.55 1.33
C LYS A 596 -19.47 -18.20 0.68
N LEU A 597 -18.99 -17.14 1.33
CA LEU A 597 -18.97 -15.81 0.75
C LEU A 597 -18.09 -15.79 -0.50
N LEU A 598 -18.54 -15.04 -1.52
CA LEU A 598 -17.79 -14.78 -2.75
C LEU A 598 -17.31 -13.33 -2.80
N VAL A 599 -16.05 -13.13 -3.15
CA VAL A 599 -15.44 -11.83 -3.40
C VAL A 599 -14.59 -11.86 -4.67
N GLY A 600 -14.69 -10.83 -5.50
CA GLY A 600 -13.75 -10.61 -6.61
C GLY A 600 -12.45 -10.02 -6.08
N SER A 601 -11.48 -10.85 -5.70
CA SER A 601 -10.22 -10.36 -5.12
C SER A 601 -9.36 -9.58 -6.11
N GLU A 602 -9.49 -9.88 -7.42
CA GLU A 602 -9.00 -9.04 -8.51
C GLU A 602 -10.06 -8.96 -9.59
N THR A 603 -10.42 -7.75 -9.99
CA THR A 603 -11.42 -7.50 -11.03
C THR A 603 -10.90 -6.53 -12.07
N ALA A 604 -11.54 -6.49 -13.22
CA ALA A 604 -11.27 -5.67 -14.38
C ALA A 604 -9.89 -5.96 -15.02
N SER A 605 -8.79 -5.46 -14.50
CA SER A 605 -7.47 -5.47 -15.15
C SER A 605 -7.48 -4.67 -16.47
N SER A 606 -8.16 -3.53 -16.47
CA SER A 606 -8.15 -2.59 -17.59
C SER A 606 -6.85 -1.81 -17.60
N VAL A 607 -6.41 -1.42 -18.79
CA VAL A 607 -5.15 -0.69 -19.03
C VAL A 607 -5.41 0.62 -19.76
N SER A 608 -4.73 1.70 -19.37
CA SER A 608 -4.78 2.99 -20.08
C SER A 608 -3.59 3.88 -19.75
N SER A 609 -3.26 4.78 -20.68
CA SER A 609 -2.33 5.88 -20.50
C SER A 609 -3.11 7.18 -20.35
N ARG A 610 -2.91 7.91 -19.24
CA ARG A 610 -3.67 9.12 -18.92
C ARG A 610 -3.69 10.13 -20.07
N GLY A 611 -4.91 10.56 -20.48
CA GLY A 611 -5.13 11.60 -21.48
C GLY A 611 -4.69 11.24 -22.89
N THR A 612 -4.37 9.98 -23.18
CA THR A 612 -4.03 9.49 -24.51
C THR A 612 -5.27 8.89 -25.15
N TYR A 613 -5.62 9.30 -26.35
CA TYR A 613 -6.78 8.77 -27.07
C TYR A 613 -6.40 8.35 -28.48
N ILE A 614 -6.63 7.07 -28.78
CA ILE A 614 -6.24 6.42 -30.05
C ILE A 614 -7.50 6.12 -30.84
N PHE A 615 -7.45 6.40 -32.13
CA PHE A 615 -8.58 6.23 -33.05
C PHE A 615 -8.27 5.22 -34.15
N PRO A 616 -9.24 4.45 -34.64
CA PRO A 616 -10.68 4.47 -34.28
C PRO A 616 -10.95 3.86 -32.90
N VAL A 617 -11.99 4.33 -32.22
CA VAL A 617 -12.44 3.79 -30.94
C VAL A 617 -13.28 2.55 -31.18
N THR A 618 -13.06 1.48 -30.44
CA THR A 618 -13.87 0.25 -30.51
C THR A 618 -15.27 0.48 -29.93
N LEU A 619 -16.26 -0.21 -30.45
CA LEU A 619 -17.61 -0.15 -29.92
C LEU A 619 -17.73 -0.92 -28.60
N GLU A 620 -16.98 -2.00 -28.45
CA GLU A 620 -16.98 -2.86 -27.29
C GLU A 620 -15.58 -2.94 -26.67
N SER A 621 -15.52 -3.42 -25.43
CA SER A 621 -14.26 -3.68 -24.76
C SER A 621 -13.46 -4.79 -25.46
N ALA A 622 -12.14 -4.64 -25.49
CA ALA A 622 -11.25 -5.59 -26.12
C ALA A 622 -9.87 -5.58 -25.45
N PRO A 623 -9.11 -6.69 -25.55
CA PRO A 623 -7.70 -6.68 -25.22
C PRO A 623 -6.96 -5.68 -26.10
N VAL A 624 -5.98 -5.00 -25.47
CA VAL A 624 -5.19 -4.01 -26.17
C VAL A 624 -4.27 -4.63 -27.22
N ASN A 625 -4.28 -4.06 -28.43
CA ASN A 625 -3.31 -4.35 -29.50
C ASN A 625 -3.27 -3.15 -30.47
N GLU A 626 -2.45 -3.23 -31.52
CA GLU A 626 -2.26 -2.12 -32.49
C GLU A 626 -3.54 -1.69 -33.23
N THR A 627 -4.56 -2.54 -33.26
CA THR A 627 -5.87 -2.24 -33.89
C THR A 627 -6.97 -2.01 -32.86
N SER A 628 -6.63 -2.13 -31.58
CA SER A 628 -7.55 -2.07 -30.43
C SER A 628 -6.94 -1.22 -29.33
N GLY A 629 -6.89 0.09 -29.56
CA GLY A 629 -6.51 1.09 -28.57
C GLY A 629 -5.05 1.11 -28.14
N GLY A 630 -4.17 0.34 -28.75
CA GLY A 630 -2.74 0.29 -28.46
C GLY A 630 -1.87 1.08 -29.42
N ASN A 631 -0.69 1.47 -28.96
CA ASN A 631 0.41 1.99 -29.77
C ASN A 631 1.74 1.52 -29.14
N ALA A 632 2.28 0.40 -29.62
CA ALA A 632 3.50 -0.20 -29.06
C ALA A 632 4.75 0.66 -29.31
N THR A 633 4.78 1.44 -30.39
CA THR A 633 5.90 2.35 -30.68
C THR A 633 6.05 3.43 -29.61
N LEU A 634 4.94 3.97 -29.11
CA LEU A 634 4.92 4.96 -28.05
C LEU A 634 4.80 4.35 -26.65
N GLY A 635 4.44 3.05 -26.56
CA GLY A 635 4.12 2.42 -25.29
C GLY A 635 2.85 2.98 -24.65
N HIS A 636 1.85 3.36 -25.44
CA HIS A 636 0.64 4.02 -24.96
C HIS A 636 -0.63 3.21 -25.24
N VAL A 637 -1.59 3.32 -24.32
CA VAL A 637 -2.91 2.70 -24.42
C VAL A 637 -3.99 3.78 -24.31
N SER A 638 -4.99 3.69 -25.16
CA SER A 638 -6.09 4.68 -25.24
C SER A 638 -6.93 4.75 -23.94
N ALA A 639 -7.20 5.97 -23.50
CA ALA A 639 -7.91 6.29 -22.27
C ALA A 639 -9.44 6.32 -22.41
N TYR A 640 -9.99 5.71 -23.46
CA TYR A 640 -11.47 5.54 -23.57
C TYR A 640 -12.02 4.51 -22.56
N GLU A 641 -11.13 3.85 -21.79
CA GLU A 641 -11.47 2.87 -20.74
C GLU A 641 -12.31 1.70 -21.25
N LEU A 642 -11.93 1.23 -22.44
CA LEU A 642 -12.49 0.07 -23.12
C LEU A 642 -11.47 -1.08 -23.27
N TYR A 643 -10.20 -0.82 -22.93
CA TYR A 643 -9.10 -1.73 -23.24
C TYR A 643 -8.59 -2.43 -22.00
N THR A 644 -8.29 -3.71 -22.15
CA THR A 644 -7.93 -4.59 -21.04
C THR A 644 -6.61 -5.30 -21.29
N SER A 645 -6.02 -5.84 -20.23
CA SER A 645 -5.01 -6.87 -20.35
C SER A 645 -5.65 -8.17 -20.88
N ASP A 646 -4.81 -9.10 -21.19
CA ASP A 646 -5.22 -10.40 -21.66
C ASP A 646 -6.05 -11.22 -20.66
N ALA A 647 -5.85 -11.02 -19.35
CA ALA A 647 -6.59 -11.69 -18.30
C ALA A 647 -7.79 -10.85 -17.79
N GLY A 648 -8.06 -9.68 -18.43
CA GLY A 648 -9.01 -8.72 -17.92
C GLY A 648 -10.39 -8.73 -18.56
N SER A 649 -11.26 -7.88 -18.03
CA SER A 649 -12.53 -7.48 -18.60
C SER A 649 -12.77 -6.00 -18.33
N SER A 650 -13.76 -5.38 -18.99
CA SER A 650 -14.07 -3.98 -18.73
C SER A 650 -14.70 -3.75 -17.35
N PRO A 651 -14.55 -2.57 -16.76
CA PRO A 651 -15.28 -2.19 -15.55
C PRO A 651 -16.80 -2.29 -15.74
N ASP A 652 -17.33 -1.94 -16.93
CA ASP A 652 -18.75 -2.07 -17.24
C ASP A 652 -19.27 -3.49 -17.04
N LYS A 653 -18.49 -4.49 -17.49
CA LYS A 653 -18.83 -5.90 -17.33
C LYS A 653 -18.74 -6.35 -15.87
N VAL A 654 -17.74 -5.88 -15.14
CA VAL A 654 -17.61 -6.20 -13.71
C VAL A 654 -18.84 -5.70 -12.95
N PHE A 655 -19.22 -4.45 -13.12
CA PHE A 655 -20.42 -3.88 -12.47
C PHE A 655 -21.71 -4.60 -12.88
N ALA A 656 -21.84 -4.98 -14.16
CA ALA A 656 -23.00 -5.73 -14.62
C ALA A 656 -23.06 -7.13 -13.99
N SER A 657 -21.91 -7.82 -13.89
CA SER A 657 -21.79 -9.13 -13.27
C SER A 657 -22.11 -9.09 -11.76
N GLU A 658 -21.61 -8.10 -11.04
CA GLU A 658 -21.91 -7.91 -9.61
C GLU A 658 -23.40 -7.62 -9.35
N ARG A 659 -24.02 -6.80 -10.17
CA ARG A 659 -25.48 -6.54 -10.08
C ARG A 659 -26.32 -7.78 -10.39
N ALA A 660 -25.89 -8.60 -11.33
CA ALA A 660 -26.58 -9.85 -11.66
C ALA A 660 -26.41 -10.92 -10.57
N ASN A 661 -25.42 -10.77 -9.68
CA ASN A 661 -25.07 -11.72 -8.64
C ASN A 661 -25.01 -11.02 -7.25
N PRO A 662 -26.16 -10.61 -6.68
CA PRO A 662 -26.21 -9.77 -5.47
C PRO A 662 -25.67 -10.44 -4.19
N TYR A 663 -25.45 -11.75 -4.20
CA TYR A 663 -24.77 -12.50 -3.14
C TYR A 663 -23.24 -12.30 -3.15
N VAL A 664 -22.67 -11.77 -4.22
CA VAL A 664 -21.25 -11.41 -4.26
C VAL A 664 -21.03 -10.14 -3.43
N SER A 665 -20.03 -10.17 -2.55
CA SER A 665 -19.75 -9.03 -1.66
C SER A 665 -19.04 -7.86 -2.34
N GLY A 666 -18.98 -7.84 -3.66
CA GLY A 666 -18.28 -6.84 -4.47
C GLY A 666 -16.88 -7.28 -4.87
N GLY A 667 -16.07 -6.36 -5.34
CA GLY A 667 -14.76 -6.67 -5.88
C GLY A 667 -13.69 -5.64 -5.58
N LEU A 668 -12.44 -6.06 -5.79
CA LEU A 668 -11.26 -5.21 -5.66
C LEU A 668 -10.59 -5.09 -7.03
N VAL A 669 -10.47 -3.87 -7.50
CA VAL A 669 -9.95 -3.57 -8.85
C VAL A 669 -8.46 -3.82 -8.92
N TRP A 670 -7.99 -4.44 -10.00
CA TRP A 670 -6.59 -4.48 -10.34
C TRP A 670 -6.26 -3.32 -11.28
N THR A 671 -5.62 -2.20 -10.83
CA THR A 671 -5.26 -1.76 -9.49
C THR A 671 -5.75 -0.34 -9.20
N GLY A 672 -5.62 0.13 -7.94
CA GLY A 672 -5.95 1.51 -7.59
C GLY A 672 -4.99 2.52 -8.20
N TRP A 673 -3.68 2.26 -8.10
CA TRP A 673 -2.61 3.08 -8.67
C TRP A 673 -1.76 2.27 -9.64
N ASP A 674 -1.18 2.95 -10.65
CA ASP A 674 -0.06 2.38 -11.38
C ASP A 674 1.11 2.18 -10.41
N TYR A 675 1.82 1.08 -10.56
CA TYR A 675 2.95 0.70 -9.72
C TYR A 675 4.17 0.36 -10.58
N LEU A 676 5.34 0.47 -10.01
CA LEU A 676 6.59 0.12 -10.68
C LEU A 676 6.66 -1.39 -10.98
N GLY A 677 7.12 -1.71 -12.16
CA GLY A 677 7.19 -3.09 -12.65
C GLY A 677 5.89 -3.59 -13.26
N GLU A 678 5.86 -4.87 -13.59
CA GLU A 678 4.76 -5.56 -14.28
C GLU A 678 4.18 -4.79 -15.47
N PRO A 679 5.00 -4.37 -16.45
CA PRO A 679 4.67 -3.41 -17.49
C PRO A 679 3.79 -4.02 -18.59
N THR A 680 2.55 -4.32 -18.26
CA THR A 680 1.56 -4.89 -19.20
C THR A 680 0.72 -3.75 -19.78
N PRO A 681 0.58 -3.63 -21.11
CA PRO A 681 0.91 -4.63 -22.16
C PRO A 681 2.32 -4.48 -22.74
N TYR A 682 3.09 -3.45 -22.42
CA TYR A 682 4.36 -3.15 -23.07
C TYR A 682 5.56 -3.42 -22.16
N ASN A 683 6.28 -4.50 -22.37
CA ASN A 683 7.46 -4.88 -21.58
C ASN A 683 8.62 -3.86 -21.61
N THR A 684 8.60 -2.93 -22.54
CA THR A 684 9.57 -1.83 -22.63
C THR A 684 9.34 -0.73 -21.60
N SER A 685 8.19 -0.70 -20.94
CA SER A 685 7.82 0.31 -19.96
C SER A 685 8.37 -0.01 -18.57
N ARG A 686 8.35 1.00 -17.69
CA ARG A 686 8.86 0.93 -16.31
C ARG A 686 7.80 0.52 -15.29
N SER A 687 6.54 0.73 -15.61
CA SER A 687 5.42 0.57 -14.68
C SER A 687 4.23 -0.09 -15.35
N SER A 688 3.27 -0.50 -14.52
CA SER A 688 1.98 -1.00 -14.95
C SER A 688 1.13 0.10 -15.62
N TYR A 689 0.03 -0.33 -16.28
CA TYR A 689 -1.01 0.53 -16.87
C TYR A 689 -2.37 0.31 -16.20
N PHE A 690 -2.42 -0.55 -15.19
CA PHE A 690 -3.64 -1.03 -14.55
C PHE A 690 -4.28 0.02 -13.64
N GLY A 691 -3.50 0.95 -13.11
CA GLY A 691 -3.95 1.92 -12.13
C GLY A 691 -5.15 2.75 -12.60
N ILE A 692 -6.08 2.98 -11.68
CA ILE A 692 -7.14 3.98 -11.82
C ILE A 692 -6.54 5.39 -11.75
N ILE A 693 -5.45 5.52 -11.03
CA ILE A 693 -4.62 6.71 -10.88
C ILE A 693 -3.24 6.38 -11.44
N ASP A 694 -2.60 7.29 -12.18
CA ASP A 694 -1.26 7.07 -12.71
C ASP A 694 -0.18 7.13 -11.61
N MET A 695 1.04 6.73 -11.93
CA MET A 695 2.12 6.64 -10.96
C MET A 695 2.53 7.99 -10.34
N ALA A 696 2.31 9.11 -11.02
CA ALA A 696 2.51 10.47 -10.50
C ALA A 696 1.35 10.94 -9.60
N GLY A 697 0.23 10.19 -9.57
CA GLY A 697 -0.94 10.50 -8.79
C GLY A 697 -1.97 11.36 -9.50
N PHE A 698 -1.90 11.44 -10.82
CA PHE A 698 -2.94 12.08 -11.60
C PHE A 698 -4.05 11.09 -11.94
N LYS A 699 -5.29 11.53 -11.82
CA LYS A 699 -6.48 10.72 -12.09
C LYS A 699 -6.56 10.38 -13.59
N LYS A 700 -6.75 9.10 -13.92
CA LYS A 700 -7.14 8.68 -15.27
C LYS A 700 -8.66 8.80 -15.43
N ASP A 701 -9.18 8.69 -16.66
CA ASP A 701 -10.63 8.82 -16.89
C ASP A 701 -11.44 7.77 -16.13
N ARG A 702 -10.89 6.57 -15.92
CA ARG A 702 -11.58 5.53 -15.14
C ARG A 702 -11.75 5.87 -13.65
N PHE A 703 -11.00 6.82 -13.09
CA PHE A 703 -11.27 7.34 -11.75
C PHE A 703 -12.71 7.85 -11.64
N PHE A 704 -13.12 8.64 -12.61
CA PHE A 704 -14.47 9.21 -12.66
C PHE A 704 -15.54 8.17 -13.00
N MET A 705 -15.18 7.13 -13.74
CA MET A 705 -16.06 6.00 -13.98
C MET A 705 -16.38 5.26 -12.68
N TYR A 706 -15.35 4.88 -11.89
CA TYR A 706 -15.55 4.23 -10.59
C TYR A 706 -16.26 5.18 -9.60
N GLN A 707 -15.85 6.44 -9.53
CA GLN A 707 -16.49 7.44 -8.67
C GLN A 707 -17.97 7.58 -8.98
N SER A 708 -18.36 7.55 -10.24
CA SER A 708 -19.76 7.64 -10.66
C SER A 708 -20.64 6.49 -10.15
N GLN A 709 -20.04 5.33 -9.88
CA GLN A 709 -20.74 4.13 -9.37
C GLN A 709 -20.64 4.02 -7.85
N TRP A 710 -19.49 4.33 -7.28
CA TRP A 710 -19.21 4.17 -5.85
C TRP A 710 -19.64 5.37 -5.01
N ARG A 711 -19.85 6.53 -5.65
CA ARG A 711 -20.34 7.75 -5.01
C ARG A 711 -21.64 8.25 -5.67
N PRO A 712 -22.73 7.46 -5.60
CA PRO A 712 -24.02 7.86 -6.17
C PRO A 712 -24.64 9.09 -5.46
N ASP A 713 -24.13 9.44 -4.28
CA ASP A 713 -24.46 10.62 -3.48
C ASP A 713 -23.80 11.90 -4.02
N LEU A 714 -22.67 11.79 -4.71
CA LEU A 714 -21.87 12.91 -5.19
C LEU A 714 -22.36 13.36 -6.56
N PRO A 715 -22.85 14.62 -6.72
CA PRO A 715 -23.12 15.18 -8.03
C PRO A 715 -21.84 15.27 -8.87
N MET A 716 -21.75 14.45 -9.93
CA MET A 716 -20.59 14.46 -10.80
C MET A 716 -20.95 14.14 -12.25
N ALA A 717 -20.22 14.73 -13.16
CA ALA A 717 -20.16 14.39 -14.58
C ALA A 717 -18.68 14.54 -15.03
N HIS A 718 -18.25 13.70 -15.94
CA HIS A 718 -16.91 13.74 -16.51
C HIS A 718 -16.96 13.44 -18.01
N LEU A 719 -16.37 14.34 -18.78
CA LEU A 719 -16.28 14.26 -20.25
C LEU A 719 -14.94 13.65 -20.66
N LEU A 720 -14.98 12.71 -21.59
CA LEU A 720 -13.82 12.24 -22.33
C LEU A 720 -14.18 12.09 -23.82
N PRO A 721 -13.21 12.34 -24.73
CA PRO A 721 -11.82 12.77 -24.54
C PRO A 721 -11.69 14.27 -24.22
N HIS A 722 -10.47 14.76 -24.02
CA HIS A 722 -10.19 16.19 -24.11
C HIS A 722 -10.63 16.74 -25.47
N TRP A 723 -10.83 18.06 -25.57
CA TRP A 723 -11.40 18.65 -26.81
C TRP A 723 -10.41 19.56 -27.55
N THR A 724 -9.19 19.04 -27.77
CA THR A 724 -8.13 19.70 -28.53
C THR A 724 -7.55 18.72 -29.54
N TRP A 725 -8.02 18.84 -30.81
CA TRP A 725 -7.70 17.92 -31.89
C TRP A 725 -7.47 18.66 -33.19
N PRO A 726 -6.33 19.36 -33.37
CA PRO A 726 -6.12 20.21 -34.57
C PRO A 726 -6.20 19.40 -35.87
N ASP A 727 -5.79 18.15 -35.89
CA ASP A 727 -5.78 17.27 -37.07
C ASP A 727 -7.09 16.51 -37.30
N ARG A 728 -8.11 16.74 -36.49
CA ARG A 728 -9.35 15.96 -36.55
C ARG A 728 -10.58 16.76 -36.90
N GLU A 729 -10.46 18.02 -37.32
CA GLU A 729 -11.62 18.82 -37.68
C GLU A 729 -12.51 18.13 -38.73
N GLY A 730 -13.80 18.02 -38.43
CA GLY A 730 -14.81 17.28 -39.19
C GLY A 730 -14.77 15.77 -39.09
N LYS A 731 -13.75 15.16 -38.49
CA LYS A 731 -13.64 13.70 -38.30
C LYS A 731 -14.45 13.25 -37.07
N VAL A 732 -14.98 12.04 -37.14
CA VAL A 732 -15.69 11.42 -36.01
C VAL A 732 -14.77 11.25 -34.81
N THR A 733 -15.15 11.83 -33.69
CA THR A 733 -14.46 11.79 -32.39
C THR A 733 -15.50 11.43 -31.32
N PRO A 734 -15.64 10.16 -30.98
CA PRO A 734 -16.61 9.70 -30.00
C PRO A 734 -16.45 10.43 -28.66
N VAL A 735 -17.57 10.76 -28.01
CA VAL A 735 -17.61 11.38 -26.71
C VAL A 735 -18.29 10.45 -25.74
N HIS A 736 -17.59 10.13 -24.63
CA HIS A 736 -18.19 9.39 -23.51
C HIS A 736 -18.37 10.30 -22.30
N VAL A 737 -19.32 9.96 -21.47
CA VAL A 737 -19.62 10.65 -20.22
C VAL A 737 -19.78 9.65 -19.10
N PHE A 738 -19.07 9.89 -17.99
CA PHE A 738 -19.29 9.19 -16.73
C PHE A 738 -20.05 10.11 -15.78
N THR A 739 -21.13 9.63 -15.18
CA THR A 739 -21.94 10.42 -14.24
C THR A 739 -22.65 9.57 -13.21
N SER A 740 -22.81 10.11 -12.00
CA SER A 740 -23.67 9.56 -10.95
C SER A 740 -25.18 9.90 -11.18
N GLY A 741 -25.48 10.64 -12.25
CA GLY A 741 -26.85 10.87 -12.74
C GLY A 741 -27.40 9.69 -13.53
N ASP A 742 -28.65 9.76 -13.92
CA ASP A 742 -29.37 8.74 -14.71
C ASP A 742 -29.55 9.14 -16.19
N GLU A 743 -29.31 10.40 -16.53
CA GLU A 743 -29.35 10.93 -17.90
C GLU A 743 -28.30 12.02 -18.08
N ALA A 744 -27.88 12.26 -19.32
CA ALA A 744 -27.11 13.46 -19.66
C ALA A 744 -27.45 13.99 -21.07
N GLU A 745 -27.32 15.30 -21.25
CA GLU A 745 -27.41 15.98 -22.53
C GLU A 745 -26.06 16.60 -22.88
N LEU A 746 -25.59 16.30 -24.08
CA LEU A 746 -24.31 16.78 -24.61
C LEU A 746 -24.51 17.98 -25.54
N PHE A 747 -23.63 18.96 -25.42
CA PHE A 747 -23.64 20.17 -26.24
C PHE A 747 -22.25 20.38 -26.87
N LEU A 748 -22.22 20.71 -28.15
CA LEU A 748 -21.02 21.18 -28.84
C LEU A 748 -21.29 22.64 -29.32
N ASN A 749 -20.48 23.57 -28.84
CA ASN A 749 -20.62 25.00 -29.15
C ASN A 749 -22.06 25.50 -28.92
N LYS A 750 -22.62 25.13 -27.76
CA LYS A 750 -24.01 25.44 -27.33
C LYS A 750 -25.11 24.73 -28.11
N LYS A 751 -24.78 23.93 -29.12
CA LYS A 751 -25.78 23.16 -29.88
C LYS A 751 -25.95 21.80 -29.23
N SER A 752 -27.16 21.43 -28.87
CA SER A 752 -27.50 20.11 -28.32
C SER A 752 -27.19 18.98 -29.34
N LEU A 753 -26.50 17.95 -28.89
CA LEU A 753 -26.28 16.70 -29.60
C LEU A 753 -27.23 15.59 -29.11
N GLY A 754 -28.22 15.99 -28.32
CA GLY A 754 -29.23 15.09 -27.78
C GLY A 754 -28.99 14.65 -26.35
N ARG A 755 -30.08 14.26 -25.72
CA ARG A 755 -30.14 13.72 -24.36
C ARG A 755 -30.23 12.20 -24.40
N LYS A 756 -29.42 11.53 -23.56
CA LYS A 756 -29.37 10.06 -23.47
C LYS A 756 -29.61 9.63 -22.03
N LYS A 757 -30.25 8.49 -21.86
CA LYS A 757 -30.40 7.80 -20.58
C LYS A 757 -29.27 6.82 -20.39
N LYS A 758 -28.78 6.73 -19.15
CA LYS A 758 -27.84 5.70 -18.72
C LYS A 758 -28.62 4.39 -18.63
N GLY A 759 -28.38 3.45 -19.57
CA GLY A 759 -28.97 2.14 -19.58
C GLY A 759 -28.22 1.17 -18.66
N ASP A 760 -28.12 -0.08 -19.07
CA ASP A 760 -27.35 -1.11 -18.36
C ASP A 760 -25.83 -0.88 -18.45
N GLN A 761 -25.39 -0.03 -19.38
CA GLN A 761 -24.00 0.42 -19.46
C GLN A 761 -23.74 1.53 -18.43
N HIS A 762 -22.54 1.53 -17.87
CA HIS A 762 -22.14 2.49 -16.83
C HIS A 762 -21.61 3.81 -17.41
N ARG A 763 -21.63 3.95 -18.75
CA ARG A 763 -21.24 5.13 -19.52
C ARG A 763 -22.34 5.58 -20.47
N LEU A 764 -22.35 6.87 -20.78
CA LEU A 764 -23.16 7.44 -21.84
C LEU A 764 -22.23 7.72 -23.04
N ARG A 765 -22.67 7.41 -24.27
CA ARG A 765 -21.83 7.47 -25.46
C ARG A 765 -22.52 8.24 -26.60
N TRP A 766 -21.75 9.12 -27.26
CA TRP A 766 -22.09 9.77 -28.50
C TRP A 766 -20.98 9.42 -29.51
N ASP A 767 -21.21 8.36 -30.30
CA ASP A 767 -20.16 7.73 -31.12
C ASP A 767 -19.92 8.39 -32.48
N ASP A 768 -20.79 9.32 -32.91
CA ASP A 768 -20.78 9.97 -34.21
C ASP A 768 -20.50 11.47 -34.15
N VAL A 769 -20.01 11.98 -33.03
CA VAL A 769 -19.68 13.38 -32.87
C VAL A 769 -18.53 13.76 -33.79
N LYS A 770 -18.73 14.75 -34.66
CA LYS A 770 -17.67 15.31 -35.45
C LYS A 770 -16.98 16.42 -34.69
N TYR A 771 -15.66 16.33 -34.59
CA TYR A 771 -14.88 17.35 -33.91
C TYR A 771 -15.03 18.71 -34.64
N ALA A 772 -15.28 19.73 -33.86
CA ALA A 772 -15.15 21.13 -34.20
C ALA A 772 -14.53 21.87 -33.01
N PRO A 773 -13.57 22.77 -33.21
CA PRO A 773 -12.98 23.55 -32.14
C PRO A 773 -14.02 24.33 -31.35
N GLY A 774 -13.80 24.51 -30.05
CA GLY A 774 -14.66 25.27 -29.16
C GLY A 774 -14.93 24.59 -27.83
N GLU A 775 -16.18 24.53 -27.42
CA GLU A 775 -16.62 24.05 -26.12
C GLU A 775 -17.48 22.79 -26.27
N LEU A 776 -17.05 21.71 -25.62
CA LEU A 776 -17.86 20.53 -25.37
C LEU A 776 -18.36 20.61 -23.92
N HIS A 777 -19.68 20.55 -23.74
CA HIS A 777 -20.34 20.73 -22.45
C HIS A 777 -21.37 19.63 -22.24
N VAL A 778 -21.47 19.10 -21.02
CA VAL A 778 -22.47 18.12 -20.63
C VAL A 778 -23.25 18.59 -19.42
N VAL A 779 -24.54 18.36 -19.43
CA VAL A 779 -25.44 18.52 -18.27
C VAL A 779 -26.01 17.15 -17.93
N ALA A 780 -25.70 16.69 -16.74
CA ALA A 780 -26.22 15.44 -16.16
C ALA A 780 -27.50 15.73 -15.34
N TYR A 781 -28.42 14.77 -15.34
CA TYR A 781 -29.67 14.86 -14.61
C TYR A 781 -29.85 13.62 -13.73
N LYS A 782 -30.59 13.80 -12.61
CA LYS A 782 -31.03 12.73 -11.71
C LYS A 782 -32.47 12.94 -11.30
N GLY A 783 -33.33 11.96 -11.58
CA GLY A 783 -34.77 12.10 -11.36
C GLY A 783 -35.39 13.29 -12.12
N GLY A 784 -34.90 13.58 -13.33
CA GLY A 784 -35.33 14.67 -14.20
C GLY A 784 -34.83 16.08 -13.82
N LYS A 785 -34.08 16.22 -12.70
CA LYS A 785 -33.51 17.50 -12.26
C LYS A 785 -32.03 17.58 -12.66
N LYS A 786 -31.55 18.79 -12.94
CA LYS A 786 -30.11 19.03 -13.15
C LYS A 786 -29.35 18.53 -11.93
N TRP A 787 -28.32 17.71 -12.18
CA TRP A 787 -27.52 17.04 -11.15
C TRP A 787 -26.09 17.54 -11.11
N ALA A 788 -25.40 17.53 -12.26
CA ALA A 788 -24.02 17.97 -12.41
C ALA A 788 -23.78 18.47 -13.84
N GLU A 789 -22.65 19.08 -14.08
CA GLU A 789 -22.18 19.49 -15.40
C GLU A 789 -20.67 19.41 -15.48
N ASP A 790 -20.15 19.25 -16.70
CA ASP A 790 -18.72 19.31 -17.00
C ASP A 790 -18.49 20.00 -18.34
N THR A 791 -17.32 20.60 -18.52
CA THR A 791 -16.95 21.34 -19.70
C THR A 791 -15.48 21.16 -20.04
N VAL A 792 -15.23 20.72 -21.26
CA VAL A 792 -13.87 20.70 -21.84
C VAL A 792 -13.81 21.68 -23.02
N ARG A 793 -12.67 22.37 -23.19
CA ARG A 793 -12.47 23.38 -24.20
C ARG A 793 -11.26 23.07 -25.06
N THR A 794 -11.34 23.44 -26.33
CA THR A 794 -10.18 23.45 -27.19
C THR A 794 -9.16 24.43 -26.63
N ALA A 795 -8.00 23.93 -26.22
CA ALA A 795 -6.90 24.75 -25.75
C ALA A 795 -6.24 25.46 -26.93
N GLY A 796 -5.75 26.67 -26.66
CA GLY A 796 -4.87 27.41 -27.56
C GLY A 796 -3.41 26.95 -27.47
N GLU A 797 -2.51 27.71 -28.07
CA GLU A 797 -1.08 27.46 -27.94
C GLU A 797 -0.63 27.56 -26.47
N ALA A 798 0.37 26.76 -26.11
CA ALA A 798 0.98 26.80 -24.78
C ALA A 798 1.56 28.22 -24.52
N ALA A 799 1.29 28.76 -23.35
CA ALA A 799 1.66 30.13 -22.96
C ALA A 799 2.39 30.23 -21.63
N ALA A 800 2.11 29.30 -20.70
CA ALA A 800 2.66 29.33 -19.33
C ALA A 800 2.77 27.94 -18.72
N VAL A 801 3.57 27.83 -17.66
CA VAL A 801 3.52 26.71 -16.72
C VAL A 801 2.79 27.19 -15.46
N ARG A 802 1.80 26.43 -15.02
CA ARG A 802 1.10 26.65 -13.75
C ARG A 802 1.57 25.61 -12.74
N LEU A 803 2.03 26.06 -11.56
CA LEU A 803 2.35 25.19 -10.44
C LEU A 803 1.26 25.24 -9.38
N THR A 804 0.90 24.06 -8.87
CA THR A 804 -0.07 23.90 -7.76
C THR A 804 0.48 22.89 -6.76
N ALA A 805 0.70 23.33 -5.51
CA ALA A 805 1.06 22.46 -4.42
C ALA A 805 -0.20 21.84 -3.81
N ASP A 806 -0.17 20.54 -3.49
CA ASP A 806 -1.26 19.88 -2.76
C ASP A 806 -1.35 20.38 -1.31
N ARG A 807 -0.21 20.82 -0.75
CA ARG A 807 -0.08 21.53 0.54
C ARG A 807 0.96 22.62 0.43
N THR A 808 0.64 23.77 1.01
CA THR A 808 1.56 24.93 1.08
C THR A 808 2.34 25.01 2.40
N GLU A 809 2.03 24.11 3.35
CA GLU A 809 2.71 23.99 4.65
C GLU A 809 3.10 22.54 4.88
N ILE A 810 4.34 22.31 5.29
CA ILE A 810 4.90 21.00 5.66
C ILE A 810 5.67 21.12 6.97
N ASP A 811 5.85 19.99 7.67
CA ASP A 811 6.69 19.93 8.86
C ASP A 811 8.18 20.03 8.47
N ALA A 812 8.96 20.82 9.22
CA ALA A 812 10.40 20.94 9.02
C ALA A 812 11.14 19.77 9.68
N ASP A 813 10.84 18.53 9.26
CA ASP A 813 11.40 17.29 9.83
C ASP A 813 12.29 16.50 8.86
N GLY A 814 12.37 16.91 7.59
CA GLY A 814 13.11 16.23 6.53
C GLY A 814 12.39 15.00 5.97
N TYR A 815 11.14 14.72 6.38
CA TYR A 815 10.33 13.58 5.94
C TYR A 815 9.01 14.00 5.32
N ASP A 816 8.38 15.05 5.83
CA ASP A 816 7.09 15.52 5.35
C ASP A 816 7.19 16.10 3.93
N LEU A 817 6.17 15.86 3.11
CA LEU A 817 6.19 16.10 1.67
C LEU A 817 5.11 17.06 1.20
N SER A 818 5.44 17.88 0.19
CA SER A 818 4.50 18.59 -0.67
C SER A 818 4.63 18.07 -2.11
N PHE A 819 3.49 17.74 -2.74
CA PHE A 819 3.41 17.27 -4.12
C PHE A 819 2.96 18.42 -5.01
N ILE A 820 3.83 18.83 -5.94
CA ILE A 820 3.64 20.01 -6.78
C ILE A 820 3.35 19.59 -8.21
N SER A 821 2.11 19.78 -8.64
CA SER A 821 1.68 19.57 -10.02
C SER A 821 2.12 20.73 -10.89
N ALA A 822 2.76 20.44 -12.02
CA ALA A 822 3.08 21.38 -13.07
C ALA A 822 2.18 21.12 -14.29
N GLU A 823 1.51 22.15 -14.78
CA GLU A 823 0.61 22.06 -15.91
C GLU A 823 1.01 23.08 -16.98
N VAL A 824 1.17 22.61 -18.22
CA VAL A 824 1.34 23.48 -19.38
C VAL A 824 -0.04 24.01 -19.80
N VAL A 825 -0.21 25.32 -19.76
CA VAL A 825 -1.51 25.96 -19.99
C VAL A 825 -1.44 27.01 -21.12
N ASP A 826 -2.58 27.19 -21.79
CA ASP A 826 -2.76 28.27 -22.77
C ASP A 826 -2.93 29.64 -22.06
N LYS A 827 -3.11 30.69 -22.84
CA LYS A 827 -3.34 32.08 -22.36
C LYS A 827 -4.63 32.22 -21.53
N ASN A 828 -5.58 31.30 -21.65
CA ASN A 828 -6.83 31.30 -20.95
C ASN A 828 -6.77 30.42 -19.67
N GLY A 829 -5.63 29.75 -19.43
CA GLY A 829 -5.43 28.85 -18.32
C GLY A 829 -5.94 27.43 -18.53
N ASN A 830 -6.37 27.06 -19.74
CA ASN A 830 -6.73 25.68 -20.07
C ASN A 830 -5.46 24.84 -20.19
N VAL A 831 -5.46 23.63 -19.65
CA VAL A 831 -4.36 22.68 -19.85
C VAL A 831 -4.28 22.32 -21.33
N VAL A 832 -3.07 22.33 -21.89
CA VAL A 832 -2.81 21.91 -23.27
C VAL A 832 -2.54 20.42 -23.29
N PRO A 833 -3.51 19.57 -23.66
CA PRO A 833 -3.42 18.12 -23.44
C PRO A 833 -2.40 17.42 -24.33
N GLU A 834 -1.99 18.03 -25.43
CA GLU A 834 -0.95 17.52 -26.32
C GLU A 834 0.46 18.03 -25.97
N ALA A 835 0.58 18.87 -24.93
CA ALA A 835 1.87 19.46 -24.57
C ALA A 835 2.81 18.37 -24.03
N SER A 836 3.97 18.27 -24.68
CA SER A 836 5.09 17.39 -24.33
C SER A 836 6.39 18.16 -24.08
N HIS A 837 6.28 19.44 -23.71
CA HIS A 837 7.41 20.31 -23.41
C HIS A 837 8.25 19.77 -22.27
N THR A 838 9.58 19.97 -22.35
CA THR A 838 10.48 19.69 -21.25
C THR A 838 10.34 20.76 -20.18
N ILE A 839 9.89 20.37 -19.01
CA ILE A 839 9.78 21.21 -17.81
C ILE A 839 11.06 21.03 -16.98
N ARG A 840 11.74 22.13 -16.70
CA ARG A 840 12.90 22.20 -15.81
C ARG A 840 12.47 22.72 -14.46
N PHE A 841 12.59 21.88 -13.43
CA PHE A 841 12.29 22.23 -12.05
C PHE A 841 13.53 22.75 -11.34
N SER A 842 13.34 23.75 -10.51
CA SER A 842 14.36 24.26 -9.60
C SER A 842 13.72 24.65 -8.28
N GLN A 843 14.53 24.78 -7.24
CA GLN A 843 14.05 25.21 -5.93
C GLN A 843 15.04 26.20 -5.29
N ASN A 844 14.52 27.05 -4.41
CA ASN A 844 15.27 27.99 -3.59
C ASN A 844 14.72 27.96 -2.15
N GLY A 845 15.61 28.07 -1.18
CA GLY A 845 15.28 27.98 0.24
C GLY A 845 15.71 26.64 0.87
N PRO A 846 15.32 26.37 2.13
CA PRO A 846 15.78 25.22 2.89
C PRO A 846 14.99 23.95 2.53
N GLY A 847 14.91 23.61 1.25
CA GLY A 847 14.22 22.43 0.75
C GLY A 847 14.97 21.75 -0.37
N GLU A 848 14.51 20.57 -0.75
CA GLU A 848 15.00 19.82 -1.89
C GLU A 848 13.86 19.16 -2.68
N ILE A 849 14.01 19.08 -4.00
CA ILE A 849 13.16 18.27 -4.86
C ILE A 849 13.73 16.85 -4.84
N ILE A 850 13.02 15.93 -4.20
CA ILE A 850 13.50 14.54 -4.01
C ILE A 850 13.18 13.63 -5.17
N ALA A 851 12.15 13.94 -5.95
CA ALA A 851 11.75 13.19 -7.13
C ALA A 851 10.88 14.04 -8.06
N THR A 852 10.89 13.68 -9.34
CA THR A 852 9.96 14.20 -10.35
C THR A 852 9.36 13.05 -11.16
N ASP A 853 8.14 13.25 -11.67
CA ASP A 853 7.46 12.26 -12.52
C ASP A 853 6.51 12.97 -13.50
N ASN A 854 5.98 12.23 -14.48
CA ASN A 854 4.97 12.73 -15.41
C ASN A 854 3.77 11.77 -15.55
N GLY A 855 3.85 10.58 -14.92
CA GLY A 855 2.81 9.54 -15.00
C GLY A 855 2.81 8.72 -16.29
N ASP A 856 3.77 8.93 -17.18
CA ASP A 856 3.94 8.14 -18.40
C ASP A 856 4.69 6.84 -18.07
N ALA A 857 4.03 5.69 -18.23
CA ALA A 857 4.61 4.38 -17.99
C ALA A 857 5.79 4.08 -18.93
N ALA A 858 5.80 4.66 -20.12
CA ALA A 858 6.86 4.49 -21.11
C ALA A 858 8.08 5.39 -20.88
N SER A 859 7.99 6.38 -19.98
CA SER A 859 9.11 7.30 -19.70
C SER A 859 10.21 6.62 -18.90
N LEU A 860 11.42 6.53 -19.44
CA LEU A 860 12.61 5.98 -18.76
C LEU A 860 13.54 7.08 -18.22
N VAL A 861 13.06 8.32 -18.08
CA VAL A 861 13.81 9.40 -17.43
C VAL A 861 13.83 9.17 -15.92
N SER A 862 15.05 9.11 -15.31
CA SER A 862 15.24 8.89 -13.87
C SER A 862 14.35 9.81 -13.03
N PHE A 863 13.79 9.30 -11.95
CA PHE A 863 12.99 10.09 -11.00
C PHE A 863 13.79 11.19 -10.30
N ALA A 864 15.11 11.04 -10.20
CA ALA A 864 16.01 12.06 -9.66
C ALA A 864 16.27 13.22 -10.62
N SER A 865 15.90 13.09 -11.92
CA SER A 865 16.07 14.16 -12.89
C SER A 865 15.15 15.34 -12.58
N LEU A 866 15.71 16.55 -12.55
CA LEU A 866 14.93 17.78 -12.44
C LEU A 866 14.28 18.22 -13.77
N GLU A 867 14.52 17.48 -14.85
CA GLU A 867 13.91 17.70 -16.15
C GLU A 867 12.94 16.59 -16.49
N LYS A 868 11.70 16.93 -16.80
CA LYS A 868 10.65 16.00 -17.24
C LYS A 868 9.89 16.54 -18.43
N LYS A 869 9.66 15.70 -19.42
CA LYS A 869 8.66 16.02 -20.44
C LYS A 869 7.28 15.99 -19.82
N ALA A 870 6.47 17.01 -20.09
CA ALA A 870 5.06 16.95 -19.75
C ALA A 870 4.41 15.78 -20.47
N PHE A 871 3.57 15.03 -19.77
CA PHE A 871 2.73 13.96 -20.34
C PHE A 871 1.28 14.37 -20.23
N SER A 872 0.61 14.48 -21.38
CA SER A 872 -0.73 15.08 -21.47
C SER A 872 -0.80 16.41 -20.71
N GLY A 873 0.20 17.27 -20.95
CA GLY A 873 0.30 18.61 -20.38
C GLY A 873 0.73 18.70 -18.94
N LYS A 874 1.10 17.59 -18.27
CA LYS A 874 1.37 17.56 -16.81
C LYS A 874 2.69 16.91 -16.44
N ALA A 875 3.26 17.37 -15.31
CA ALA A 875 4.35 16.72 -14.59
C ALA A 875 4.21 16.97 -13.08
N LEU A 876 4.98 16.26 -12.28
CA LEU A 876 5.01 16.32 -10.83
C LEU A 876 6.42 16.58 -10.32
N ALA A 877 6.54 17.40 -9.28
CA ALA A 877 7.73 17.49 -8.42
C ALA A 877 7.34 17.22 -6.97
N ILE A 878 8.20 16.52 -6.22
CA ILE A 878 7.99 16.20 -4.80
C ILE A 878 9.07 16.90 -3.99
N VAL A 879 8.65 17.66 -2.98
CA VAL A 879 9.52 18.54 -2.20
C VAL A 879 9.43 18.21 -0.71
N ARG A 880 10.56 18.27 -0.03
CA ARG A 880 10.66 18.21 1.44
C ARG A 880 11.62 19.28 1.97
N SER A 881 11.61 19.51 3.31
CA SER A 881 12.64 20.33 3.96
C SER A 881 14.00 19.63 3.95
N THR A 882 15.10 20.41 3.83
CA THR A 882 16.46 19.86 3.96
C THR A 882 16.80 19.57 5.41
N ARG A 883 17.71 18.60 5.61
CA ARG A 883 18.23 18.20 6.91
C ARG A 883 19.74 18.24 6.90
N ASP A 884 20.35 18.74 7.99
CA ASP A 884 21.79 18.66 8.22
C ASP A 884 22.10 18.03 9.58
N SER A 885 23.38 18.05 10.00
CA SER A 885 23.83 17.51 11.28
C SER A 885 23.19 18.18 12.51
N LYS A 886 22.54 19.34 12.33
CA LYS A 886 21.87 20.10 13.40
C LYS A 886 20.35 19.88 13.40
N GLY A 887 19.81 19.13 12.45
CA GLY A 887 18.40 18.84 12.29
C GLY A 887 17.83 19.36 10.97
N ALA A 888 16.50 19.29 10.82
CA ALA A 888 15.80 19.80 9.66
C ALA A 888 15.69 21.33 9.71
N LYS A 889 15.66 21.97 8.53
CA LYS A 889 15.62 23.43 8.40
C LYS A 889 14.23 23.90 8.01
N GLY A 890 13.66 24.75 8.87
CA GLY A 890 12.44 25.49 8.58
C GLY A 890 12.68 26.70 7.66
N GLY A 891 11.62 27.15 7.01
CA GLY A 891 11.62 28.35 6.14
C GLY A 891 10.78 28.17 4.88
N LYS A 892 10.83 29.19 4.02
CA LYS A 892 10.11 29.18 2.74
C LYS A 892 10.91 28.45 1.65
N ILE A 893 10.29 27.47 1.02
CA ILE A 893 10.81 26.74 -0.13
C ILE A 893 10.05 27.23 -1.35
N THR A 894 10.72 27.88 -2.29
CA THR A 894 10.10 28.31 -3.54
C THR A 894 10.51 27.34 -4.64
N VAL A 895 9.53 26.72 -5.27
CA VAL A 895 9.73 25.87 -6.44
C VAL A 895 9.37 26.61 -7.69
N SER A 896 10.24 26.57 -8.69
CA SER A 896 10.06 27.13 -10.03
C SER A 896 10.02 26.02 -11.07
N ALA A 897 9.26 26.26 -12.13
CA ALA A 897 9.22 25.40 -13.32
C ALA A 897 9.32 26.25 -14.58
N GLU A 898 10.32 25.96 -15.40
CA GLU A 898 10.63 26.68 -16.63
C GLU A 898 10.44 25.78 -17.85
N VAL A 899 9.93 26.36 -18.89
CA VAL A 899 9.82 25.78 -20.24
C VAL A 899 10.25 26.86 -21.26
N ASP A 900 11.07 26.48 -22.21
CA ASP A 900 11.56 27.42 -23.24
C ASP A 900 10.39 28.09 -23.98
N GLY A 901 10.39 29.43 -24.02
CA GLY A 901 9.36 30.23 -24.67
C GLY A 901 8.06 30.40 -23.92
N LEU A 902 7.88 29.82 -22.75
CA LEU A 902 6.67 29.95 -21.93
C LEU A 902 6.93 30.77 -20.66
N LYS A 903 5.87 31.34 -20.11
CA LYS A 903 5.94 32.03 -18.82
C LYS A 903 6.19 31.00 -17.71
N GLU A 904 7.22 31.28 -16.90
CA GLU A 904 7.61 30.49 -15.74
C GLU A 904 6.47 30.37 -14.70
N GLY A 905 6.35 29.18 -14.09
CA GLY A 905 5.49 28.92 -12.94
C GLY A 905 6.27 28.92 -11.63
N LYS A 906 5.65 29.47 -10.56
CA LYS A 906 6.23 29.47 -9.19
C LYS A 906 5.19 29.12 -8.15
N VAL A 907 5.62 28.40 -7.11
CA VAL A 907 4.84 28.14 -5.91
C VAL A 907 5.76 28.12 -4.70
N THR A 908 5.24 28.54 -3.56
CA THR A 908 5.98 28.56 -2.29
C THR A 908 5.33 27.62 -1.28
N VAL A 909 6.17 26.83 -0.60
CA VAL A 909 5.80 25.92 0.48
C VAL A 909 6.54 26.38 1.75
N GLY A 910 5.82 26.55 2.86
CA GLY A 910 6.39 26.83 4.18
C GLY A 910 6.79 25.50 4.86
N ALA A 911 8.00 25.42 5.38
CA ALA A 911 8.44 24.35 6.27
C ALA A 911 8.53 24.91 7.70
N ASN A 912 7.68 24.44 8.62
CA ASN A 912 7.52 25.01 9.97
C ASN A 912 7.98 24.06 11.08
#